data_dfa30e5bed5616a2adac0827a318eda3
#
_entry.id   dfa30e5bed5616a2adac0827a318eda3
#
_cell.length_a   1.000
_cell.length_b   1.000
_cell.length_c   1.000
_cell.angle_alpha   90.00
_cell.angle_beta   90.00
_cell.angle_gamma   90.00
#
_symmetry.space_group_name_H-M   'P 1'
#
loop_
_entity.id
_entity.type
_entity.pdbx_description
1 polymer ?
#
loop_
_entity_poly.entity_id
_entity_poly.type
_entity_poly.pdbx_seq_one_letter_code
_entity_poly.pdbx_strand_id
1 'polypeptide(L)'
;MDSPQEHSPPRKECSEGEIQDQHAVREVRKLVIDICRQNGGGHGGSAIGMAPMAVALWKYTMRYNPMNAEVRQFVLSNGHAAMLLYAMLHVSGYPHMTAEELRMYGDAKAVDKETGDWKRTLCHGHPEIEVLGVEVTTGPLGQGVANAVGLAIASQNLAATFNRPDTSVINSRIYCVTGDGCIQEGVTNEAMAIAGHLALDNLTLLYDNNQVTCDGPLDWIVSENTNDKMRAIGWNVIDVFDGDNSVSSITSALAAAKAFKGKPTFINIRTTIGYGTATAGTFKSHHGTYSDDDAALYASPGHVQTHTLTESTRKYWEEISEXGKELESRWSENMENYSTSYPELGAALRLRIQGTYDVRELLNTFKKPDNIQATRQFNGFLFNELMSHVPAMMAGGADLWNSNQMGDQSHRIFDRTNQGGRVIRYGIREHAMTSISNGLAAYAPNCFLPITATFFMFYLYGAAGVRMGALSNLKVIHIATHDSIGEGQNGPTHQPVELDSLFRAMPNLQYIRPGDSEEVIGAWLAALTAENKPSMLSLARDPALSLVPNTNRQHVLKGGYVILENEGADVTLISCGSELQFAVEASKQLNAADIPTRVVSMPCISLFEEQSQQYQDSVLSGSTHVISIESYIATTWARFCAASIAMDSFGYSGSGRENFARFGIDTDGIVRKVMGHVKTSVKDTSRPSRWQLLR
;
A
#
# COMPACT_ATOMS: atom_id res chain seq x y z
N MET A 1 6.21 38.24 -63.49
CA MET A 1 6.88 37.61 -62.36
C MET A 1 5.80 36.90 -61.60
N ASP A 2 5.65 35.61 -61.88
CA ASP A 2 4.60 34.79 -61.27
C ASP A 2 5.02 34.37 -59.89
N SER A 3 4.20 34.64 -58.89
CA SER A 3 4.40 34.18 -57.50
C SER A 3 4.22 32.65 -57.45
N PRO A 4 5.06 31.92 -56.71
CA PRO A 4 4.89 30.46 -56.57
C PRO A 4 3.61 30.17 -55.79
N GLN A 5 2.73 29.36 -56.34
CA GLN A 5 1.61 28.76 -55.63
C GLN A 5 2.17 27.77 -54.61
N GLU A 6 1.99 28.01 -53.34
CA GLU A 6 2.23 27.02 -52.31
C GLU A 6 1.20 25.89 -52.46
N HIS A 7 1.65 24.74 -52.96
CA HIS A 7 0.86 23.53 -52.92
C HIS A 7 0.86 23.00 -51.49
N SER A 8 -0.26 23.18 -50.78
CA SER A 8 -0.49 22.46 -49.54
C SER A 8 -0.40 20.96 -49.82
N PRO A 9 0.29 20.16 -49.01
CA PRO A 9 0.33 18.72 -49.22
C PRO A 9 -1.08 18.16 -49.15
N PRO A 10 -1.38 17.11 -49.96
CA PRO A 10 -2.71 16.52 -49.96
C PRO A 10 -3.04 16.02 -48.56
N ARG A 11 -4.25 16.31 -48.08
CA ARG A 11 -4.75 15.77 -46.82
C ARG A 11 -4.81 14.25 -46.96
N LYS A 12 -4.09 13.55 -46.10
CA LYS A 12 -4.15 12.10 -46.02
C LYS A 12 -5.58 11.71 -45.63
N GLU A 13 -6.24 10.93 -46.45
CA GLU A 13 -7.58 10.42 -46.12
C GLU A 13 -7.44 9.49 -44.90
N CYS A 14 -8.21 9.75 -43.84
CA CYS A 14 -8.24 8.91 -42.66
C CYS A 14 -8.88 7.55 -43.02
N SER A 15 -8.31 6.50 -42.49
CA SER A 15 -8.91 5.15 -42.60
C SER A 15 -10.19 5.10 -41.78
N GLU A 16 -11.08 4.17 -42.07
CA GLU A 16 -12.32 3.96 -41.36
C GLU A 16 -12.05 3.75 -39.84
N GLY A 17 -11.00 2.99 -39.52
CA GLY A 17 -10.59 2.76 -38.12
C GLY A 17 -10.18 4.04 -37.41
N GLU A 18 -9.41 4.91 -38.07
CA GLU A 18 -9.01 6.19 -37.48
C GLU A 18 -10.22 7.10 -37.22
N ILE A 19 -11.23 7.05 -38.10
CA ILE A 19 -12.48 7.81 -37.88
C ILE A 19 -13.21 7.28 -36.65
N GLN A 20 -13.31 5.96 -36.49
CA GLN A 20 -13.95 5.33 -35.31
C GLN A 20 -13.21 5.66 -34.02
N ASP A 21 -11.87 5.63 -34.02
CA ASP A 21 -11.04 6.01 -32.89
C ASP A 21 -11.32 7.45 -32.46
N GLN A 22 -11.42 8.36 -33.44
CA GLN A 22 -11.69 9.76 -33.16
C GLN A 22 -13.09 9.98 -32.54
N HIS A 23 -14.08 9.20 -33.01
CA HIS A 23 -15.43 9.23 -32.42
C HIS A 23 -15.37 8.73 -30.96
N ALA A 24 -14.66 7.63 -30.71
CA ALA A 24 -14.52 7.07 -29.36
C ALA A 24 -13.83 8.07 -28.42
N VAL A 25 -12.72 8.68 -28.87
CA VAL A 25 -12.00 9.73 -28.10
C VAL A 25 -12.94 10.88 -27.76
N ARG A 26 -13.71 11.34 -28.76
CA ARG A 26 -14.65 12.46 -28.59
C ARG A 26 -15.70 12.14 -27.52
N GLU A 27 -16.28 10.93 -27.55
CA GLU A 27 -17.29 10.52 -26.55
C GLU A 27 -16.71 10.30 -25.15
N VAL A 28 -15.47 9.78 -25.05
CA VAL A 28 -14.78 9.70 -23.74
C VAL A 28 -14.59 11.10 -23.16
N ARG A 29 -14.14 12.07 -23.96
CA ARG A 29 -14.01 13.48 -23.54
C ARG A 29 -15.34 14.05 -23.10
N LYS A 30 -16.42 13.76 -23.86
CA LYS A 30 -17.77 14.20 -23.50
C LYS A 30 -18.19 13.63 -22.15
N LEU A 31 -17.99 12.34 -21.90
CA LEU A 31 -18.33 11.72 -20.61
C LEU A 31 -17.60 12.40 -19.46
N VAL A 32 -16.31 12.69 -19.60
CA VAL A 32 -15.54 13.40 -18.57
C VAL A 32 -16.14 14.79 -18.30
N ILE A 33 -16.48 15.54 -19.36
CA ILE A 33 -17.09 16.86 -19.22
C ILE A 33 -18.48 16.76 -18.56
N ASP A 34 -19.29 15.77 -18.94
CA ASP A 34 -20.60 15.54 -18.33
C ASP A 34 -20.46 15.26 -16.81
N ILE A 35 -19.48 14.45 -16.41
CA ILE A 35 -19.20 14.15 -15.00
C ILE A 35 -18.82 15.44 -14.26
N CYS A 36 -17.88 16.22 -14.81
CA CYS A 36 -17.46 17.49 -14.21
C CYS A 36 -18.64 18.45 -14.04
N ARG A 37 -19.45 18.62 -15.09
CA ARG A 37 -20.57 19.55 -15.06
C ARG A 37 -21.64 19.12 -14.05
N GLN A 38 -21.93 17.83 -13.99
CA GLN A 38 -22.89 17.27 -13.03
C GLN A 38 -22.45 17.53 -11.58
N ASN A 39 -21.14 17.50 -11.35
CA ASN A 39 -20.56 17.67 -10.02
C ASN A 39 -20.22 19.13 -9.67
N GLY A 40 -20.41 20.06 -10.60
CA GLY A 40 -20.08 21.48 -10.40
C GLY A 40 -18.59 21.78 -10.60
N GLY A 41 -17.82 20.86 -11.16
CA GLY A 41 -16.38 20.96 -11.41
C GLY A 41 -15.67 19.68 -11.07
N GLY A 42 -14.37 19.62 -11.37
CA GLY A 42 -13.57 18.46 -11.04
C GLY A 42 -12.25 18.40 -11.81
N HIS A 43 -11.45 17.38 -11.52
CA HIS A 43 -10.13 17.17 -12.14
C HIS A 43 -10.28 16.56 -13.56
N GLY A 44 -11.02 17.26 -14.43
CA GLY A 44 -11.31 16.78 -15.79
C GLY A 44 -10.22 17.06 -16.81
N GLY A 45 -9.35 18.05 -16.56
CA GLY A 45 -8.42 18.52 -17.58
C GLY A 45 -7.44 17.48 -18.10
N SER A 46 -6.74 16.80 -17.20
CA SER A 46 -5.83 15.70 -17.58
C SER A 46 -6.61 14.55 -18.21
N ALA A 47 -7.78 14.22 -17.66
CA ALA A 47 -8.65 13.16 -18.19
C ALA A 47 -9.05 13.44 -19.65
N ILE A 48 -9.41 14.70 -19.98
CA ILE A 48 -9.73 15.13 -21.35
C ILE A 48 -8.52 14.99 -22.27
N GLY A 49 -7.33 15.43 -21.81
CA GLY A 49 -6.09 15.36 -22.57
C GLY A 49 -5.67 13.93 -22.87
N MET A 50 -5.86 13.02 -21.90
CA MET A 50 -5.44 11.62 -22.00
C MET A 50 -6.43 10.71 -22.73
N ALA A 51 -7.56 11.21 -23.22
CA ALA A 51 -8.57 10.34 -23.85
C ALA A 51 -8.01 9.48 -25.01
N PRO A 52 -7.15 10.01 -25.93
CA PRO A 52 -6.54 9.14 -26.96
C PRO A 52 -5.65 8.05 -26.38
N MET A 53 -4.94 8.35 -25.29
CA MET A 53 -4.10 7.39 -24.56
C MET A 53 -4.97 6.24 -24.00
N ALA A 54 -6.12 6.58 -23.42
CA ALA A 54 -7.07 5.59 -22.91
C ALA A 54 -7.62 4.71 -24.02
N VAL A 55 -8.01 5.29 -25.17
CA VAL A 55 -8.49 4.51 -26.31
C VAL A 55 -7.38 3.55 -26.81
N ALA A 56 -6.14 4.03 -26.94
CA ALA A 56 -5.01 3.20 -27.37
C ALA A 56 -4.77 2.02 -26.43
N LEU A 57 -4.91 2.25 -25.11
CA LEU A 57 -4.75 1.20 -24.09
C LEU A 57 -5.91 0.21 -24.13
N TRP A 58 -7.15 0.68 -24.00
CA TRP A 58 -8.32 -0.19 -23.84
C TRP A 58 -8.70 -0.92 -25.13
N LYS A 59 -8.59 -0.27 -26.29
CA LYS A 59 -8.99 -0.89 -27.55
C LYS A 59 -7.92 -1.81 -28.14
N TYR A 60 -6.64 -1.42 -28.04
CA TYR A 60 -5.60 -2.05 -28.86
C TYR A 60 -4.52 -2.79 -28.06
N THR A 61 -4.42 -2.54 -26.76
CA THR A 61 -3.22 -2.95 -26.01
C THR A 61 -3.49 -3.93 -24.88
N MET A 62 -4.41 -3.57 -24.01
CA MET A 62 -4.72 -4.38 -22.82
C MET A 62 -5.58 -5.60 -23.19
N ARG A 63 -5.47 -6.61 -22.34
CA ARG A 63 -6.26 -7.84 -22.45
C ARG A 63 -7.08 -7.97 -21.18
N TYR A 64 -8.39 -7.82 -21.28
CA TYR A 64 -9.27 -7.85 -20.11
C TYR A 64 -10.64 -8.40 -20.51
N ASN A 65 -11.34 -8.90 -19.52
CA ASN A 65 -12.73 -9.29 -19.63
C ASN A 65 -13.52 -8.48 -18.58
N PRO A 66 -14.42 -7.56 -18.99
CA PRO A 66 -15.18 -6.77 -18.03
C PRO A 66 -16.03 -7.59 -17.06
N MET A 67 -16.34 -8.84 -17.42
CA MET A 67 -17.11 -9.76 -16.59
C MET A 67 -16.23 -10.53 -15.60
N ASN A 68 -14.90 -10.44 -15.74
CA ASN A 68 -13.93 -11.09 -14.86
C ASN A 68 -12.72 -10.17 -14.69
N ALA A 69 -12.69 -9.41 -13.62
CA ALA A 69 -11.68 -8.38 -13.35
C ALA A 69 -10.46 -8.91 -12.59
N GLU A 70 -10.15 -10.21 -12.69
CA GLU A 70 -9.00 -10.80 -12.00
C GLU A 70 -7.65 -10.52 -12.69
N VAL A 71 -7.67 -9.98 -13.91
CA VAL A 71 -6.44 -9.69 -14.66
C VAL A 71 -5.99 -8.25 -14.37
N ARG A 72 -4.88 -8.11 -13.68
CA ARG A 72 -4.34 -6.81 -13.23
C ARG A 72 -3.32 -6.30 -14.24
N GLN A 73 -3.61 -5.20 -14.95
CA GLN A 73 -2.74 -4.66 -15.98
C GLN A 73 -2.59 -3.13 -15.96
N PHE A 74 -3.51 -2.40 -15.33
CA PHE A 74 -3.57 -0.94 -15.48
C PHE A 74 -3.50 -0.21 -14.14
N VAL A 75 -2.67 0.85 -14.09
CA VAL A 75 -2.58 1.74 -12.93
C VAL A 75 -2.68 3.20 -13.40
N LEU A 76 -3.58 3.94 -12.79
CA LEU A 76 -3.69 5.39 -12.97
C LEU A 76 -3.00 6.07 -11.78
N SER A 77 -1.70 6.38 -11.92
CA SER A 77 -0.92 6.97 -10.82
C SER A 77 -1.31 8.42 -10.54
N ASN A 78 -1.65 9.20 -11.58
CA ASN A 78 -2.23 10.53 -11.42
C ASN A 78 -3.73 10.38 -11.12
N GLY A 79 -4.01 9.86 -9.93
CA GLY A 79 -5.35 9.42 -9.50
C GLY A 79 -6.43 10.51 -9.52
N HIS A 80 -6.04 11.79 -9.52
CA HIS A 80 -7.00 12.88 -9.69
C HIS A 80 -7.75 12.80 -11.04
N ALA A 81 -7.15 12.14 -12.07
CA ALA A 81 -7.82 11.91 -13.35
C ALA A 81 -8.80 10.71 -13.31
N ALA A 82 -9.31 10.33 -12.15
CA ALA A 82 -10.21 9.17 -11.94
C ALA A 82 -11.41 9.15 -12.89
N MET A 83 -11.92 10.32 -13.29
CA MET A 83 -13.03 10.42 -14.24
C MET A 83 -12.75 9.68 -15.55
N LEU A 84 -11.48 9.72 -16.02
CA LEU A 84 -11.08 8.97 -17.22
C LEU A 84 -11.22 7.47 -16.97
N LEU A 85 -10.74 6.98 -15.83
CA LEU A 85 -10.82 5.55 -15.51
C LEU A 85 -12.29 5.09 -15.43
N TYR A 86 -13.13 5.85 -14.73
CA TYR A 86 -14.56 5.49 -14.61
C TYR A 86 -15.27 5.55 -15.97
N ALA A 87 -14.95 6.56 -16.80
CA ALA A 87 -15.47 6.62 -18.17
C ALA A 87 -15.05 5.36 -18.96
N MET A 88 -13.77 4.94 -18.81
CA MET A 88 -13.28 3.75 -19.52
C MET A 88 -13.92 2.45 -19.01
N LEU A 89 -14.13 2.32 -17.69
CA LEU A 89 -14.85 1.16 -17.14
C LEU A 89 -16.28 1.12 -17.66
N HIS A 90 -16.93 2.30 -17.75
CA HIS A 90 -18.28 2.39 -18.31
C HIS A 90 -18.35 1.96 -19.77
N VAL A 91 -17.51 2.57 -20.64
CA VAL A 91 -17.56 2.30 -22.09
C VAL A 91 -17.13 0.88 -22.43
N SER A 92 -16.23 0.29 -21.64
CA SER A 92 -15.73 -1.07 -21.88
C SER A 92 -16.64 -2.17 -21.32
N GLY A 93 -17.77 -1.79 -20.71
CA GLY A 93 -18.83 -2.73 -20.35
C GLY A 93 -18.76 -3.38 -18.98
N TYR A 94 -18.05 -2.75 -18.02
CA TYR A 94 -18.08 -3.23 -16.63
C TYR A 94 -19.50 -3.02 -16.06
N PRO A 95 -20.21 -4.09 -15.63
CA PRO A 95 -21.65 -4.00 -15.34
C PRO A 95 -22.02 -3.04 -14.21
N HIS A 96 -21.13 -2.87 -13.24
CA HIS A 96 -21.37 -2.01 -12.07
C HIS A 96 -21.13 -0.52 -12.39
N MET A 97 -20.37 -0.21 -13.46
CA MET A 97 -20.05 1.18 -13.80
C MET A 97 -21.08 1.74 -14.78
N THR A 98 -22.28 2.04 -14.26
CA THR A 98 -23.41 2.51 -15.05
C THR A 98 -23.36 4.03 -15.26
N ALA A 99 -24.18 4.54 -16.19
CA ALA A 99 -24.37 5.99 -16.35
C ALA A 99 -24.87 6.65 -15.08
N GLU A 100 -25.65 5.92 -14.28
CA GLU A 100 -26.13 6.42 -12.99
C GLU A 100 -24.98 6.58 -11.99
N GLU A 101 -24.07 5.60 -11.94
CA GLU A 101 -22.87 5.71 -11.08
C GLU A 101 -21.98 6.90 -11.51
N LEU A 102 -21.80 7.11 -12.81
CA LEU A 102 -21.02 8.25 -13.29
C LEU A 102 -21.63 9.59 -12.81
N ARG A 103 -22.97 9.67 -12.73
CA ARG A 103 -23.66 10.86 -12.22
C ARG A 103 -23.42 11.10 -10.73
N MET A 104 -22.99 10.07 -10.00
CA MET A 104 -22.73 10.15 -8.56
C MET A 104 -21.26 10.39 -8.22
N TYR A 105 -20.45 10.74 -9.21
CA TYR A 105 -19.02 10.97 -9.01
C TYR A 105 -18.74 11.88 -7.80
N GLY A 106 -17.81 11.42 -6.97
CA GLY A 106 -17.23 12.23 -5.89
C GLY A 106 -18.11 12.42 -4.66
N ASP A 107 -19.34 11.94 -4.66
CA ASP A 107 -20.27 12.25 -3.58
C ASP A 107 -21.32 11.15 -3.38
N ALA A 108 -21.62 10.87 -2.14
CA ALA A 108 -22.78 10.03 -1.76
C ALA A 108 -24.02 10.94 -1.73
N LYS A 109 -24.67 11.09 -2.88
CA LYS A 109 -25.77 12.04 -3.07
C LYS A 109 -27.15 11.51 -2.65
N ALA A 110 -27.21 10.29 -2.15
CA ALA A 110 -28.47 9.65 -1.76
C ALA A 110 -28.33 8.92 -0.42
N VAL A 111 -29.44 8.84 0.28
CA VAL A 111 -29.56 8.04 1.49
C VAL A 111 -30.39 6.81 1.14
N ASP A 112 -29.92 5.65 1.52
CA ASP A 112 -30.69 4.41 1.38
C ASP A 112 -31.92 4.51 2.26
N LYS A 113 -33.10 4.35 1.66
CA LYS A 113 -34.38 4.55 2.35
C LYS A 113 -34.72 3.44 3.33
N GLU A 114 -34.11 2.26 3.16
CA GLU A 114 -34.36 1.10 4.04
C GLU A 114 -33.48 1.13 5.27
N THR A 115 -32.18 1.45 5.09
CA THR A 115 -31.20 1.46 6.19
C THR A 115 -31.00 2.83 6.82
N GLY A 116 -31.27 3.91 6.10
CA GLY A 116 -31.00 5.28 6.54
C GLY A 116 -29.54 5.70 6.36
N ASP A 117 -28.73 4.83 5.78
CA ASP A 117 -27.28 5.11 5.57
C ASP A 117 -27.06 5.89 4.28
N TRP A 118 -25.97 6.65 4.23
CA TRP A 118 -25.55 7.29 2.99
C TRP A 118 -25.12 6.23 1.96
N LYS A 119 -25.71 6.29 0.78
CA LYS A 119 -25.33 5.40 -0.33
C LYS A 119 -23.94 5.78 -0.81
N ARG A 120 -23.01 4.85 -0.75
CA ARG A 120 -21.64 5.06 -1.20
C ARG A 120 -21.57 4.94 -2.73
N THR A 121 -21.02 5.95 -3.40
CA THR A 121 -20.76 5.89 -4.84
C THR A 121 -19.56 4.99 -5.13
N LEU A 122 -19.55 4.33 -6.30
CA LEU A 122 -18.38 3.63 -6.81
C LEU A 122 -17.43 4.58 -7.54
N CYS A 123 -17.92 5.78 -7.92
CA CYS A 123 -17.12 6.79 -8.60
C CYS A 123 -16.52 7.76 -7.58
N HIS A 124 -15.58 7.25 -6.79
CA HIS A 124 -14.88 8.06 -5.77
C HIS A 124 -14.11 9.22 -6.41
N GLY A 125 -13.74 10.21 -5.65
CA GLY A 125 -12.93 11.33 -6.12
C GLY A 125 -11.56 10.91 -6.65
N HIS A 126 -11.05 9.78 -6.18
CA HIS A 126 -9.81 9.12 -6.63
C HIS A 126 -10.05 7.62 -6.71
N PRO A 127 -9.29 6.87 -7.53
CA PRO A 127 -9.52 5.41 -7.66
C PRO A 127 -9.28 4.66 -6.34
N GLU A 128 -10.19 3.76 -5.99
CA GLU A 128 -10.06 2.89 -4.82
C GLU A 128 -10.20 1.43 -5.24
N ILE A 129 -9.31 0.58 -4.73
CA ILE A 129 -9.15 -0.84 -5.14
C ILE A 129 -10.42 -1.67 -4.94
N GLU A 130 -11.33 -1.23 -4.09
CA GLU A 130 -12.61 -1.92 -3.87
C GLU A 130 -13.54 -1.86 -5.09
N VAL A 131 -13.30 -0.93 -6.02
CA VAL A 131 -14.07 -0.79 -7.25
C VAL A 131 -13.52 -1.77 -8.28
N LEU A 132 -14.34 -2.69 -8.75
CA LEU A 132 -13.94 -3.71 -9.71
C LEU A 132 -13.39 -3.06 -10.99
N GLY A 133 -12.20 -3.46 -11.41
CA GLY A 133 -11.49 -2.82 -12.54
C GLY A 133 -10.53 -1.72 -12.12
N VAL A 134 -10.47 -1.39 -10.82
CA VAL A 134 -9.44 -0.51 -10.24
C VAL A 134 -8.40 -1.40 -9.58
N GLU A 135 -7.18 -1.38 -10.06
CA GLU A 135 -6.12 -2.31 -9.66
C GLU A 135 -5.47 -1.94 -8.33
N VAL A 136 -5.34 -0.64 -8.05
CA VAL A 136 -4.73 -0.09 -6.84
C VAL A 136 -5.39 1.22 -6.47
N THR A 137 -5.41 1.55 -5.17
CA THR A 137 -5.89 2.85 -4.68
C THR A 137 -4.81 3.90 -4.93
N THR A 138 -5.17 4.98 -5.63
CA THR A 138 -4.26 6.10 -5.88
C THR A 138 -4.92 7.42 -5.48
N GLY A 139 -4.13 8.50 -5.54
CA GLY A 139 -4.54 9.84 -5.10
C GLY A 139 -3.32 10.58 -4.60
N PRO A 140 -2.67 10.13 -3.51
CA PRO A 140 -1.34 10.65 -3.20
C PRO A 140 -0.39 10.33 -4.36
N LEU A 141 0.15 11.40 -4.97
CA LEU A 141 0.93 11.30 -6.20
C LEU A 141 2.16 10.41 -6.01
N GLY A 142 2.48 9.63 -7.04
CA GLY A 142 3.64 8.74 -7.05
C GLY A 142 3.39 7.35 -6.49
N GLN A 143 2.38 7.16 -5.64
CA GLN A 143 2.08 5.83 -5.06
C GLN A 143 1.79 4.81 -6.16
N GLY A 144 1.00 5.20 -7.18
CA GLY A 144 0.64 4.32 -8.29
C GLY A 144 1.83 3.83 -9.10
N VAL A 145 2.84 4.68 -9.33
CA VAL A 145 4.06 4.24 -10.03
C VAL A 145 4.75 3.13 -9.24
N ALA A 146 4.89 3.31 -7.93
CA ALA A 146 5.51 2.28 -7.07
C ALA A 146 4.67 1.00 -7.04
N ASN A 147 3.33 1.14 -6.97
CA ASN A 147 2.44 -0.03 -7.02
C ASN A 147 2.61 -0.78 -8.35
N ALA A 148 2.72 -0.05 -9.48
CA ALA A 148 2.93 -0.65 -10.80
C ALA A 148 4.25 -1.45 -10.87
N VAL A 149 5.30 -0.94 -10.21
CA VAL A 149 6.57 -1.69 -10.10
C VAL A 149 6.32 -3.00 -9.32
N GLY A 150 5.55 -2.96 -8.24
CA GLY A 150 5.18 -4.15 -7.48
C GLY A 150 4.41 -5.17 -8.30
N LEU A 151 3.41 -4.72 -9.07
CA LEU A 151 2.65 -5.58 -9.98
C LEU A 151 3.56 -6.21 -11.04
N ALA A 152 4.52 -5.43 -11.58
CA ALA A 152 5.47 -5.94 -12.58
C ALA A 152 6.41 -7.00 -11.99
N ILE A 153 6.91 -6.78 -10.77
CA ILE A 153 7.73 -7.77 -10.04
C ILE A 153 6.91 -9.05 -9.83
N ALA A 154 5.65 -8.92 -9.39
CA ALA A 154 4.76 -10.07 -9.16
C ALA A 154 4.62 -10.93 -10.42
N SER A 155 4.28 -10.29 -11.54
CA SER A 155 4.10 -10.99 -12.82
C SER A 155 5.41 -11.66 -13.28
N GLN A 156 6.55 -10.97 -13.18
CA GLN A 156 7.86 -11.55 -13.58
C GLN A 156 8.23 -12.72 -12.67
N ASN A 157 7.98 -12.62 -11.36
CA ASN A 157 8.29 -13.69 -10.41
C ASN A 157 7.45 -14.94 -10.71
N LEU A 158 6.15 -14.77 -10.95
CA LEU A 158 5.28 -15.90 -11.30
C LEU A 158 5.71 -16.52 -12.64
N ALA A 159 6.02 -15.68 -13.63
CA ALA A 159 6.49 -16.17 -14.95
C ALA A 159 7.78 -16.95 -14.81
N ALA A 160 8.75 -16.45 -14.07
CA ALA A 160 10.04 -17.13 -13.85
C ALA A 160 9.88 -18.45 -13.08
N THR A 161 8.89 -18.51 -12.18
CA THR A 161 8.63 -19.70 -11.36
C THR A 161 7.87 -20.76 -12.15
N PHE A 162 6.86 -20.38 -12.90
CA PHE A 162 5.89 -21.35 -13.45
C PHE A 162 5.98 -21.57 -14.94
N ASN A 163 6.36 -20.56 -15.75
CA ASN A 163 6.43 -20.75 -17.21
C ASN A 163 7.49 -21.81 -17.57
N ARG A 164 7.26 -22.53 -18.66
CA ARG A 164 8.19 -23.52 -19.20
C ARG A 164 8.46 -23.17 -20.69
N PRO A 165 9.55 -23.67 -21.27
CA PRO A 165 9.92 -23.31 -22.67
C PRO A 165 8.83 -23.61 -23.68
N ASP A 166 8.01 -24.59 -23.43
CA ASP A 166 6.92 -25.03 -24.30
C ASP A 166 5.56 -24.44 -23.95
N THR A 167 5.41 -23.87 -22.74
CA THR A 167 4.10 -23.39 -22.28
C THR A 167 4.24 -22.15 -21.36
N SER A 168 3.64 -21.04 -21.79
CA SER A 168 3.61 -19.82 -20.99
C SER A 168 2.20 -19.62 -20.43
N VAL A 169 2.06 -19.68 -19.09
CA VAL A 169 0.78 -19.48 -18.40
C VAL A 169 0.70 -18.09 -17.75
N ILE A 170 1.83 -17.42 -17.56
CA ILE A 170 1.91 -16.06 -16.99
C ILE A 170 2.61 -15.15 -17.99
N ASN A 171 1.91 -14.14 -18.49
CA ASN A 171 2.50 -13.18 -19.43
C ASN A 171 1.93 -11.77 -19.26
N SER A 172 1.51 -11.43 -18.05
CA SER A 172 0.91 -10.12 -17.77
C SER A 172 1.91 -8.98 -17.96
N ARG A 173 1.45 -7.93 -18.61
CA ARG A 173 2.18 -6.68 -18.77
C ARG A 173 1.46 -5.59 -17.97
N ILE A 174 2.22 -4.69 -17.38
CA ILE A 174 1.69 -3.63 -16.53
C ILE A 174 1.85 -2.29 -17.25
N TYR A 175 0.75 -1.57 -17.35
CA TYR A 175 0.68 -0.23 -17.95
C TYR A 175 0.31 0.76 -16.85
N CYS A 176 1.15 1.76 -16.66
CA CYS A 176 0.92 2.78 -15.63
C CYS A 176 0.91 4.16 -16.29
N VAL A 177 -0.17 4.89 -16.09
CA VAL A 177 -0.25 6.29 -16.54
C VAL A 177 0.20 7.18 -15.38
N THR A 178 1.06 8.15 -15.68
CA THR A 178 1.64 9.07 -14.71
C THR A 178 1.62 10.50 -15.27
N GLY A 179 1.64 11.48 -14.40
CA GLY A 179 1.64 12.90 -14.79
C GLY A 179 2.82 13.66 -14.21
N ASP A 180 2.91 14.95 -14.54
CA ASP A 180 3.99 15.84 -14.11
C ASP A 180 4.18 15.84 -12.59
N GLY A 181 3.09 15.88 -11.82
CA GLY A 181 3.17 15.86 -10.36
C GLY A 181 3.71 14.53 -9.81
N CYS A 182 3.30 13.41 -10.39
CA CYS A 182 3.80 12.10 -9.96
C CYS A 182 5.32 11.98 -10.16
N ILE A 183 5.84 12.47 -11.29
CA ILE A 183 7.27 12.36 -11.63
C ILE A 183 8.13 13.17 -10.65
N GLN A 184 7.60 14.24 -10.06
CA GLN A 184 8.31 15.02 -9.05
C GLN A 184 8.46 14.31 -7.71
N GLU A 185 7.51 13.41 -7.38
CA GLU A 185 7.51 12.73 -6.08
C GLU A 185 8.77 11.86 -5.87
N GLY A 186 9.32 11.93 -4.67
CA GLY A 186 10.49 11.11 -4.29
C GLY A 186 10.23 9.62 -4.47
N VAL A 187 9.05 9.14 -4.06
CA VAL A 187 8.69 7.71 -4.17
C VAL A 187 8.69 7.23 -5.62
N THR A 188 8.26 8.08 -6.57
CA THR A 188 8.32 7.77 -8.00
C THR A 188 9.76 7.59 -8.44
N ASN A 189 10.64 8.52 -8.05
CA ASN A 189 12.05 8.48 -8.44
C ASN A 189 12.74 7.23 -7.89
N GLU A 190 12.45 6.87 -6.63
CA GLU A 190 12.95 5.62 -6.04
C GLU A 190 12.44 4.39 -6.82
N ALA A 191 11.14 4.35 -7.10
CA ALA A 191 10.50 3.20 -7.77
C ALA A 191 11.00 3.04 -9.22
N MET A 192 11.10 4.15 -9.97
CA MET A 192 11.62 4.13 -11.35
C MET A 192 13.06 3.62 -11.40
N ALA A 193 13.90 4.06 -10.45
CA ALA A 193 15.29 3.59 -10.36
C ALA A 193 15.36 2.09 -10.08
N ILE A 194 14.50 1.59 -9.18
CA ILE A 194 14.41 0.15 -8.88
C ILE A 194 13.96 -0.63 -10.12
N ALA A 195 12.94 -0.15 -10.84
CA ALA A 195 12.42 -0.84 -12.04
C ALA A 195 13.48 -0.96 -13.13
N GLY A 196 14.25 0.10 -13.37
CA GLY A 196 15.36 0.07 -14.32
C GLY A 196 16.46 -0.88 -13.90
N HIS A 197 16.83 -0.85 -12.59
CA HIS A 197 17.84 -1.73 -12.02
C HIS A 197 17.45 -3.20 -12.16
N LEU A 198 16.17 -3.52 -11.90
CA LEU A 198 15.63 -4.89 -11.99
C LEU A 198 15.30 -5.32 -13.43
N ALA A 199 15.42 -4.39 -14.40
CA ALA A 199 15.17 -4.65 -15.81
C ALA A 199 13.74 -5.19 -16.10
N LEU A 200 12.72 -4.57 -15.49
CA LEU A 200 11.33 -5.03 -15.56
C LEU A 200 10.71 -4.73 -16.94
N ASP A 201 11.01 -5.53 -17.95
CA ASP A 201 10.59 -5.29 -19.34
C ASP A 201 9.10 -5.51 -19.58
N ASN A 202 8.38 -5.99 -18.58
CA ASN A 202 6.93 -6.10 -18.60
C ASN A 202 6.21 -4.83 -18.09
N LEU A 203 6.96 -3.78 -17.71
CA LEU A 203 6.41 -2.51 -17.24
C LEU A 203 6.52 -1.42 -18.30
N THR A 204 5.40 -0.78 -18.61
CA THR A 204 5.35 0.41 -19.47
C THR A 204 4.73 1.57 -18.70
N LEU A 205 5.47 2.66 -18.59
CA LEU A 205 5.03 3.89 -17.94
C LEU A 205 4.69 4.91 -19.03
N LEU A 206 3.42 5.36 -19.07
CA LEU A 206 2.95 6.36 -20.02
C LEU A 206 2.89 7.71 -19.31
N TYR A 207 3.68 8.65 -19.76
CA TYR A 207 3.77 9.97 -19.15
C TYR A 207 2.85 10.95 -19.89
N ASP A 208 1.82 11.42 -19.20
CA ASP A 208 0.93 12.51 -19.62
C ASP A 208 1.71 13.82 -19.47
N ASN A 209 2.47 14.16 -20.51
CA ASN A 209 3.36 15.32 -20.55
C ASN A 209 2.59 16.55 -21.02
N ASN A 210 1.75 17.09 -20.14
CA ASN A 210 0.94 18.26 -20.46
C ASN A 210 1.56 19.60 -20.02
N GLN A 211 2.68 19.56 -19.31
CA GLN A 211 3.50 20.74 -18.91
C GLN A 211 2.77 21.67 -17.96
N VAL A 212 1.78 21.19 -17.20
CA VAL A 212 0.98 22.01 -16.28
C VAL A 212 0.81 21.28 -14.95
N THR A 213 0.97 22.01 -13.85
CA THR A 213 0.62 21.52 -12.51
C THR A 213 -0.52 22.39 -11.94
N CYS A 214 -0.89 22.12 -10.70
CA CYS A 214 -2.00 22.80 -10.04
C CYS A 214 -1.78 24.33 -9.95
N ASP A 215 -0.55 24.76 -9.71
CA ASP A 215 -0.24 26.17 -9.50
C ASP A 215 0.16 26.93 -10.79
N GLY A 216 0.54 26.20 -11.85
CA GLY A 216 0.95 26.88 -13.07
C GLY A 216 1.74 26.00 -14.05
N PRO A 217 2.44 26.66 -14.98
CA PRO A 217 3.32 25.95 -15.94
C PRO A 217 4.43 25.15 -15.24
N LEU A 218 4.74 23.98 -15.79
CA LEU A 218 5.74 23.09 -15.21
C LEU A 218 7.14 23.74 -15.14
N ASP A 219 7.48 24.60 -16.11
CA ASP A 219 8.81 25.26 -16.16
C ASP A 219 9.07 26.22 -14.99
N TRP A 220 8.05 26.53 -14.18
CA TRP A 220 8.27 27.27 -12.93
C TRP A 220 9.02 26.45 -11.89
N ILE A 221 8.93 25.11 -11.97
CA ILE A 221 9.40 24.23 -10.89
C ILE A 221 10.26 23.05 -11.38
N VAL A 222 10.33 22.77 -12.69
CA VAL A 222 11.11 21.66 -13.25
C VAL A 222 11.99 22.17 -14.39
N SER A 223 13.30 21.90 -14.31
CA SER A 223 14.27 22.22 -15.34
C SER A 223 14.98 20.97 -15.90
N GLU A 224 14.72 19.80 -15.34
CA GLU A 224 15.39 18.55 -15.74
C GLU A 224 14.85 18.01 -17.07
N ASN A 225 15.71 17.32 -17.81
CA ASN A 225 15.30 16.58 -19.01
C ASN A 225 14.82 15.19 -18.56
N THR A 226 13.51 15.00 -18.53
CA THR A 226 12.89 13.76 -18.06
C THR A 226 13.33 12.55 -18.89
N ASN A 227 13.44 12.68 -20.23
CA ASN A 227 13.87 11.59 -21.09
C ASN A 227 15.30 11.13 -20.78
N ASP A 228 16.22 12.07 -20.60
CA ASP A 228 17.62 11.75 -20.29
C ASP A 228 17.73 11.13 -18.90
N LYS A 229 16.96 11.63 -17.93
CA LYS A 229 16.87 11.04 -16.60
C LYS A 229 16.41 9.57 -16.68
N MET A 230 15.36 9.29 -17.46
CA MET A 230 14.86 7.92 -17.62
C MET A 230 15.89 7.00 -18.29
N ARG A 231 16.59 7.49 -19.33
CA ARG A 231 17.68 6.72 -19.94
C ARG A 231 18.80 6.42 -18.93
N ALA A 232 19.17 7.39 -18.11
CA ALA A 232 20.23 7.24 -17.12
C ALA A 232 19.93 6.18 -16.07
N ILE A 233 18.65 6.01 -15.71
CA ILE A 233 18.25 4.97 -14.73
C ILE A 233 17.84 3.64 -15.39
N GLY A 234 18.17 3.46 -16.68
CA GLY A 234 18.06 2.15 -17.34
C GLY A 234 16.75 1.87 -18.06
N TRP A 235 15.99 2.90 -18.42
CA TRP A 235 14.73 2.73 -19.15
C TRP A 235 14.91 2.89 -20.67
N ASN A 236 14.13 2.18 -21.45
CA ASN A 236 13.89 2.47 -22.86
C ASN A 236 12.93 3.66 -22.94
N VAL A 237 13.20 4.63 -23.83
CA VAL A 237 12.41 5.88 -23.92
C VAL A 237 11.87 6.05 -25.33
N ILE A 238 10.57 6.31 -25.45
CA ILE A 238 9.87 6.55 -26.73
C ILE A 238 9.10 7.86 -26.59
N ASP A 239 9.16 8.71 -27.62
CA ASP A 239 8.42 9.98 -27.68
C ASP A 239 7.19 9.86 -28.61
N VAL A 240 6.07 10.42 -28.16
CA VAL A 240 4.85 10.62 -28.96
C VAL A 240 4.51 12.12 -28.90
N PHE A 241 4.61 12.79 -30.04
CA PHE A 241 4.48 14.25 -30.10
C PHE A 241 3.04 14.73 -30.32
N ASP A 242 2.11 13.87 -30.74
CA ASP A 242 0.70 14.21 -30.91
C ASP A 242 -0.18 13.24 -30.07
N GLY A 243 -0.14 13.44 -28.77
CA GLY A 243 -0.97 12.69 -27.81
C GLY A 243 -2.43 13.16 -27.79
N ASP A 244 -2.71 14.34 -28.32
CA ASP A 244 -4.06 14.91 -28.33
C ASP A 244 -4.99 14.29 -29.39
N ASN A 245 -4.41 13.79 -30.51
CA ASN A 245 -5.23 13.37 -31.65
C ASN A 245 -4.88 11.99 -32.19
N SER A 246 -3.64 11.52 -32.02
CA SER A 246 -3.17 10.34 -32.73
C SER A 246 -3.20 9.07 -31.85
N VAL A 247 -4.33 8.38 -31.84
CA VAL A 247 -4.44 7.04 -31.21
C VAL A 247 -3.42 6.09 -31.85
N SER A 248 -3.26 6.15 -33.18
CA SER A 248 -2.34 5.25 -33.90
C SER A 248 -0.87 5.43 -33.53
N SER A 249 -0.42 6.68 -33.24
CA SER A 249 0.95 6.93 -32.79
C SER A 249 1.18 6.33 -31.41
N ILE A 250 0.21 6.48 -30.50
CA ILE A 250 0.29 5.92 -29.14
C ILE A 250 0.28 4.39 -29.20
N THR A 251 -0.59 3.81 -30.04
CA THR A 251 -0.68 2.35 -30.23
C THR A 251 0.65 1.79 -30.78
N SER A 252 1.26 2.50 -31.73
CA SER A 252 2.57 2.10 -32.29
C SER A 252 3.66 2.14 -31.22
N ALA A 253 3.67 3.17 -30.36
CA ALA A 253 4.63 3.27 -29.25
C ALA A 253 4.43 2.14 -28.24
N LEU A 254 3.16 1.80 -27.92
CA LEU A 254 2.83 0.68 -27.02
C LEU A 254 3.27 -0.67 -27.60
N ALA A 255 3.08 -0.87 -28.93
CA ALA A 255 3.56 -2.07 -29.62
C ALA A 255 5.09 -2.18 -29.57
N ALA A 256 5.79 -1.06 -29.81
CA ALA A 256 7.25 -1.00 -29.69
C ALA A 256 7.73 -1.31 -28.26
N ALA A 257 7.03 -0.77 -27.26
CA ALA A 257 7.33 -1.04 -25.83
C ALA A 257 7.13 -2.53 -25.51
N LYS A 258 6.07 -3.14 -26.03
CA LYS A 258 5.79 -4.57 -25.83
C LYS A 258 6.87 -5.46 -26.44
N ALA A 259 7.40 -5.06 -27.59
CA ALA A 259 8.45 -5.81 -28.32
C ALA A 259 9.83 -5.64 -27.66
N PHE A 260 10.08 -4.53 -26.98
CA PHE A 260 11.38 -4.24 -26.36
C PHE A 260 11.64 -5.16 -25.15
N LYS A 261 12.88 -5.65 -25.03
CA LYS A 261 13.26 -6.59 -23.97
C LYS A 261 14.43 -6.06 -23.14
N GLY A 262 14.46 -6.48 -21.87
CA GLY A 262 15.56 -6.21 -20.95
C GLY A 262 15.55 -4.86 -20.27
N LYS A 263 14.53 -4.04 -20.51
CA LYS A 263 14.35 -2.75 -19.81
C LYS A 263 12.87 -2.40 -19.73
N PRO A 264 12.41 -1.73 -18.66
CA PRO A 264 11.08 -1.13 -18.68
C PRO A 264 11.03 0.01 -19.71
N THR A 265 9.85 0.34 -20.24
CA THR A 265 9.69 1.39 -21.25
C THR A 265 8.92 2.59 -20.70
N PHE A 266 9.45 3.77 -20.94
CA PHE A 266 8.85 5.07 -20.63
C PHE A 266 8.41 5.69 -21.95
N ILE A 267 7.10 5.96 -22.10
CA ILE A 267 6.55 6.62 -23.27
C ILE A 267 6.18 8.04 -22.89
N ASN A 268 6.92 9.01 -23.40
CA ASN A 268 6.70 10.44 -23.17
C ASN A 268 5.67 10.94 -24.19
N ILE A 269 4.44 11.18 -23.72
CA ILE A 269 3.32 11.53 -24.62
C ILE A 269 2.93 12.99 -24.40
N ARG A 270 3.19 13.83 -25.42
CA ARG A 270 2.86 15.25 -25.37
C ARG A 270 1.35 15.44 -25.51
N THR A 271 0.71 15.98 -24.49
CA THR A 271 -0.74 16.21 -24.44
C THR A 271 -1.02 17.67 -24.09
N THR A 272 -2.29 18.05 -24.18
CA THR A 272 -2.79 19.36 -23.76
C THR A 272 -3.87 19.15 -22.68
N ILE A 273 -3.62 19.63 -21.48
CA ILE A 273 -4.61 19.59 -20.40
C ILE A 273 -5.88 20.33 -20.84
N GLY A 274 -7.06 19.71 -20.69
CA GLY A 274 -8.34 20.32 -21.10
C GLY A 274 -8.46 20.56 -22.60
N TYR A 275 -7.82 19.71 -23.41
CA TYR A 275 -7.75 19.85 -24.87
C TYR A 275 -9.10 20.29 -25.48
N GLY A 276 -9.09 21.36 -26.26
CA GLY A 276 -10.24 21.92 -26.97
C GLY A 276 -11.14 22.85 -26.12
N THR A 277 -11.07 22.77 -24.80
CA THR A 277 -11.92 23.62 -23.95
C THR A 277 -11.40 25.07 -23.85
N ALA A 278 -12.21 25.96 -23.30
CA ALA A 278 -11.84 27.37 -23.14
C ALA A 278 -10.60 27.58 -22.27
N THR A 279 -10.27 26.64 -21.38
CA THR A 279 -9.10 26.74 -20.48
C THR A 279 -7.94 25.83 -20.90
N ALA A 280 -8.02 25.24 -22.10
CA ALA A 280 -7.01 24.30 -22.60
C ALA A 280 -5.58 24.83 -22.44
N GLY A 281 -4.66 23.96 -22.00
CA GLY A 281 -3.24 24.27 -21.86
C GLY A 281 -2.91 25.15 -20.64
N THR A 282 -3.86 25.42 -19.78
CA THR A 282 -3.62 26.27 -18.59
C THR A 282 -3.92 25.51 -17.28
N PHE A 283 -3.35 26.00 -16.17
CA PHE A 283 -3.59 25.44 -14.84
C PHE A 283 -5.07 25.48 -14.42
N LYS A 284 -5.87 26.39 -15.02
CA LYS A 284 -7.32 26.47 -14.76
C LYS A 284 -8.05 25.18 -15.20
N SER A 285 -7.48 24.42 -16.12
CA SER A 285 -8.01 23.11 -16.51
C SER A 285 -7.71 22.01 -15.49
N HIS A 286 -6.76 22.22 -14.57
CA HIS A 286 -6.39 21.18 -13.60
C HIS A 286 -7.61 20.75 -12.77
N HIS A 287 -8.35 21.70 -12.23
CA HIS A 287 -9.65 21.46 -11.58
C HIS A 287 -10.67 22.39 -12.23
N GLY A 288 -11.24 21.95 -13.34
CA GLY A 288 -12.03 22.80 -14.22
C GLY A 288 -13.54 22.74 -13.99
N THR A 289 -14.19 23.84 -14.34
CA THR A 289 -15.62 23.88 -14.62
C THR A 289 -15.77 24.08 -16.13
N TYR A 290 -16.78 23.47 -16.72
CA TYR A 290 -16.94 23.46 -18.17
C TYR A 290 -18.27 24.08 -18.55
N SER A 291 -18.25 24.93 -19.59
CA SER A 291 -19.42 25.66 -20.12
C SER A 291 -20.29 24.77 -21.02
N ASP A 292 -21.45 25.32 -21.43
CA ASP A 292 -22.29 24.69 -22.44
C ASP A 292 -21.53 24.56 -23.78
N ASP A 293 -20.72 25.58 -24.12
CA ASP A 293 -19.90 25.55 -25.34
C ASP A 293 -18.84 24.45 -25.28
N ASP A 294 -18.17 24.26 -24.12
CA ASP A 294 -17.21 23.17 -23.94
C ASP A 294 -17.88 21.80 -24.10
N ALA A 295 -19.08 21.62 -23.55
CA ALA A 295 -19.84 20.39 -23.68
C ALA A 295 -20.29 20.14 -25.11
N ALA A 296 -20.73 21.20 -25.80
CA ALA A 296 -21.17 21.12 -27.19
C ALA A 296 -20.04 20.73 -28.15
N LEU A 297 -18.80 21.12 -27.81
CA LEU A 297 -17.62 20.80 -28.63
C LEU A 297 -17.48 19.29 -28.88
N TYR A 298 -17.81 18.47 -27.89
CA TYR A 298 -17.64 17.02 -27.96
C TYR A 298 -18.96 16.27 -28.18
N ALA A 299 -20.10 16.97 -28.28
CA ALA A 299 -21.38 16.33 -28.56
C ALA A 299 -21.40 15.79 -29.99
N SER A 300 -21.88 14.57 -30.17
CA SER A 300 -22.10 14.00 -31.49
C SER A 300 -23.36 14.61 -32.11
N PRO A 301 -23.37 14.87 -33.40
CA PRO A 301 -24.57 15.45 -34.06
C PRO A 301 -25.83 14.63 -33.75
N GLY A 302 -26.85 15.30 -33.26
CA GLY A 302 -28.13 14.67 -32.89
C GLY A 302 -28.13 13.88 -31.59
N HIS A 303 -27.01 13.81 -30.86
CA HIS A 303 -26.90 13.08 -29.61
C HIS A 303 -26.60 14.05 -28.45
N VAL A 304 -27.64 14.47 -27.75
CA VAL A 304 -27.51 15.46 -26.66
C VAL A 304 -27.70 14.88 -25.25
N GLN A 305 -27.90 13.57 -25.14
CA GLN A 305 -28.06 12.95 -23.82
C GLN A 305 -26.72 12.93 -23.08
N THR A 306 -26.77 13.24 -21.77
CA THR A 306 -25.59 13.21 -20.91
C THR A 306 -25.29 11.78 -20.42
N HIS A 307 -24.01 11.47 -20.23
CA HIS A 307 -23.54 10.18 -19.70
C HIS A 307 -23.97 8.98 -20.55
N THR A 308 -24.15 9.14 -21.86
CA THR A 308 -24.54 8.05 -22.76
C THR A 308 -23.61 8.01 -23.99
N LEU A 309 -23.60 6.87 -24.68
CA LEU A 309 -22.83 6.64 -25.89
C LEU A 309 -23.76 6.58 -27.09
N THR A 310 -23.23 6.94 -28.27
CA THR A 310 -23.91 6.67 -29.52
C THR A 310 -23.88 5.16 -29.79
N GLU A 311 -24.82 4.71 -30.64
CA GLU A 311 -24.90 3.29 -31.02
C GLU A 311 -23.61 2.78 -31.72
N SER A 312 -23.00 3.62 -32.55
CA SER A 312 -21.75 3.27 -33.21
C SER A 312 -20.60 3.09 -32.25
N THR A 313 -20.50 3.97 -31.23
CA THR A 313 -19.43 3.88 -30.22
C THR A 313 -19.67 2.70 -29.27
N ARG A 314 -20.94 2.40 -28.98
CA ARG A 314 -21.26 1.22 -28.16
C ARG A 314 -20.76 -0.05 -28.86
N LYS A 315 -21.04 -0.22 -30.15
CA LYS A 315 -20.57 -1.37 -30.94
C LYS A 315 -19.05 -1.45 -30.99
N TYR A 316 -18.38 -0.30 -31.16
CA TYR A 316 -16.93 -0.22 -31.16
C TYR A 316 -16.32 -0.83 -29.88
N TRP A 317 -16.95 -0.59 -28.72
CA TRP A 317 -16.46 -1.12 -27.43
C TRP A 317 -16.88 -2.57 -27.17
N GLU A 318 -18.07 -3.01 -27.65
CA GLU A 318 -18.57 -4.39 -27.48
C GLU A 318 -17.60 -5.43 -28.05
N GLU A 319 -16.95 -5.12 -29.16
CA GLU A 319 -15.95 -6.00 -29.80
C GLU A 319 -14.84 -6.44 -28.84
N ILE A 320 -14.47 -5.54 -27.91
CA ILE A 320 -13.38 -5.81 -26.97
C ILE A 320 -13.83 -6.77 -25.88
N SER A 321 -15.06 -6.63 -25.42
CA SER A 321 -15.64 -7.52 -24.42
C SER A 321 -15.68 -8.96 -24.96
N GLU A 322 -16.03 -9.13 -26.22
CA GLU A 322 -15.97 -10.44 -26.85
C GLU A 322 -14.54 -10.99 -26.95
N UNK A 323 -13.71 -10.17 -27.16
CA UNK A 323 -12.46 -10.52 -27.18
C UNK A 323 -11.96 -10.97 -25.94
N GLY A 324 -12.25 -10.35 -25.10
CA GLY A 324 -11.81 -10.70 -23.76
C GLY A 324 -12.26 -12.09 -23.30
N LYS A 325 -13.52 -12.42 -23.54
CA LYS A 325 -14.05 -13.75 -23.22
C LYS A 325 -13.28 -14.87 -23.91
N GLU A 326 -12.95 -14.67 -25.17
CA GLU A 326 -12.15 -15.65 -25.96
C GLU A 326 -10.76 -15.82 -25.35
N LEU A 327 -10.12 -14.71 -24.99
CA LEU A 327 -8.77 -14.74 -24.39
C LEU A 327 -8.79 -15.50 -23.06
N GLU A 328 -9.81 -15.28 -22.26
CA GLU A 328 -9.99 -15.98 -20.97
C GLU A 328 -10.20 -17.49 -21.21
N SER A 329 -11.05 -17.84 -22.17
CA SER A 329 -11.29 -19.26 -22.50
C SER A 329 -10.01 -19.96 -22.94
N ARG A 330 -9.22 -19.30 -23.81
CA ARG A 330 -7.92 -19.82 -24.27
C ARG A 330 -6.92 -19.96 -23.13
N TRP A 331 -6.91 -18.98 -22.21
CA TRP A 331 -6.04 -19.06 -21.03
C TRP A 331 -6.43 -20.24 -20.14
N SER A 332 -7.72 -20.46 -19.94
CA SER A 332 -8.24 -21.58 -19.13
C SER A 332 -7.84 -22.92 -19.74
N GLU A 333 -8.03 -23.08 -21.05
CA GLU A 333 -7.60 -24.28 -21.77
C GLU A 333 -6.07 -24.50 -21.65
N ASN A 334 -5.29 -23.43 -21.84
CA ASN A 334 -3.83 -23.48 -21.70
C ASN A 334 -3.42 -23.92 -20.27
N MET A 335 -4.12 -23.43 -19.25
CA MET A 335 -3.87 -23.78 -17.86
C MET A 335 -4.20 -25.25 -17.57
N GLU A 336 -5.25 -25.82 -18.19
CA GLU A 336 -5.57 -27.24 -18.08
C GLU A 336 -4.50 -28.11 -18.73
N ASN A 337 -4.06 -27.73 -19.94
CA ASN A 337 -3.00 -28.43 -20.66
C ASN A 337 -1.67 -28.37 -19.87
N TYR A 338 -1.35 -27.20 -19.30
CA TYR A 338 -0.19 -27.03 -18.44
C TYR A 338 -0.26 -27.94 -17.21
N SER A 339 -1.43 -27.99 -16.56
CA SER A 339 -1.62 -28.83 -15.36
C SER A 339 -1.49 -30.32 -15.67
N THR A 340 -1.87 -30.71 -16.90
CA THR A 340 -1.69 -32.11 -17.39
C THR A 340 -0.21 -32.41 -17.63
N SER A 341 0.51 -31.48 -18.26
CA SER A 341 1.95 -31.67 -18.61
C SER A 341 2.86 -31.51 -17.38
N TYR A 342 2.49 -30.65 -16.45
CA TYR A 342 3.29 -30.31 -15.25
C TYR A 342 2.40 -30.35 -13.99
N PRO A 343 1.96 -31.55 -13.53
CA PRO A 343 0.95 -31.66 -12.46
C PRO A 343 1.32 -30.94 -11.15
N GLU A 344 2.57 -31.08 -10.71
CA GLU A 344 3.02 -30.45 -9.46
C GLU A 344 3.03 -28.91 -9.57
N LEU A 345 3.51 -28.40 -10.70
CA LEU A 345 3.56 -26.96 -10.93
C LEU A 345 2.17 -26.38 -11.13
N GLY A 346 1.30 -27.11 -11.84
CA GLY A 346 -0.10 -26.70 -12.02
C GLY A 346 -0.84 -26.60 -10.70
N ALA A 347 -0.65 -27.59 -9.81
CA ALA A 347 -1.24 -27.57 -8.46
C ALA A 347 -0.69 -26.39 -7.65
N ALA A 348 0.64 -26.19 -7.68
CA ALA A 348 1.30 -25.11 -6.95
C ALA A 348 0.80 -23.72 -7.44
N LEU A 349 0.66 -23.56 -8.76
CA LEU A 349 0.18 -22.30 -9.34
C LEU A 349 -1.27 -22.03 -8.94
N ARG A 350 -2.14 -23.06 -8.97
CA ARG A 350 -3.53 -22.91 -8.54
C ARG A 350 -3.61 -22.45 -7.08
N LEU A 351 -2.84 -23.06 -6.18
CA LEU A 351 -2.78 -22.67 -4.76
C LEU A 351 -2.28 -21.23 -4.61
N ARG A 352 -1.28 -20.84 -5.42
CA ARG A 352 -0.73 -19.46 -5.42
C ARG A 352 -1.81 -18.44 -5.84
N ILE A 353 -2.55 -18.74 -6.92
CA ILE A 353 -3.62 -17.86 -7.44
C ILE A 353 -4.78 -17.79 -6.43
N GLN A 354 -5.13 -18.94 -5.81
CA GLN A 354 -6.17 -18.99 -4.78
C GLN A 354 -5.77 -18.28 -3.48
N GLY A 355 -4.49 -17.98 -3.31
CA GLY A 355 -3.98 -17.33 -2.10
C GLY A 355 -4.08 -18.20 -0.86
N THR A 356 -3.93 -19.52 -1.04
CA THR A 356 -4.12 -20.49 0.05
C THR A 356 -2.77 -20.95 0.62
N TYR A 357 -2.62 -20.79 1.93
CA TYR A 357 -1.51 -21.33 2.70
C TYR A 357 -1.96 -21.55 4.15
N ASP A 358 -1.43 -22.56 4.81
CA ASP A 358 -1.72 -22.82 6.22
C ASP A 358 -0.43 -22.94 7.02
N VAL A 359 -0.29 -22.04 7.96
CA VAL A 359 0.88 -21.96 8.85
C VAL A 359 0.51 -22.18 10.31
N ARG A 360 -0.76 -22.45 10.61
CA ARG A 360 -1.23 -22.55 12.00
C ARG A 360 -0.52 -23.69 12.74
N GLU A 361 -0.44 -24.87 12.12
CA GLU A 361 0.22 -26.02 12.73
C GLU A 361 1.70 -25.72 12.95
N LEU A 362 2.39 -25.17 11.95
CA LEU A 362 3.80 -24.79 12.07
C LEU A 362 4.03 -23.85 13.26
N LEU A 363 3.25 -22.76 13.32
CA LEU A 363 3.42 -21.75 14.36
C LEU A 363 3.00 -22.29 15.75
N ASN A 364 1.97 -23.13 15.83
CA ASN A 364 1.50 -23.69 17.09
C ASN A 364 2.52 -24.67 17.68
N THR A 365 3.25 -25.41 16.83
CA THR A 365 4.23 -26.42 17.26
C THR A 365 5.66 -25.91 17.27
N PHE A 366 5.92 -24.71 16.76
CA PHE A 366 7.27 -24.13 16.70
C PHE A 366 7.85 -23.99 18.11
N LYS A 367 9.04 -24.56 18.33
CA LYS A 367 9.69 -24.54 19.64
C LYS A 367 10.59 -23.33 19.77
N LYS A 368 10.29 -22.50 20.75
CA LYS A 368 11.16 -21.38 21.09
C LYS A 368 12.43 -21.91 21.78
N PRO A 369 13.57 -21.23 21.61
CA PRO A 369 14.78 -21.62 22.36
C PRO A 369 14.63 -21.32 23.85
N ASP A 370 15.36 -22.03 24.68
CA ASP A 370 15.34 -21.87 26.14
C ASP A 370 16.17 -20.67 26.62
N ASN A 371 16.99 -20.09 25.76
CA ASN A 371 17.84 -18.94 26.12
C ASN A 371 17.15 -17.61 25.79
N ILE A 372 17.55 -16.57 26.49
CA ILE A 372 17.08 -15.21 26.27
C ILE A 372 17.64 -14.69 24.93
N GLN A 373 16.77 -14.14 24.11
CA GLN A 373 17.16 -13.55 22.82
C GLN A 373 16.43 -12.22 22.62
N ALA A 374 17.05 -11.35 21.83
CA ALA A 374 16.34 -10.17 21.31
C ALA A 374 15.19 -10.61 20.41
N THR A 375 14.06 -9.94 20.47
CA THR A 375 12.89 -10.34 19.67
C THR A 375 13.21 -10.28 18.16
N ARG A 376 14.05 -9.32 17.68
CA ARG A 376 14.47 -9.29 16.27
C ARG A 376 15.29 -10.53 15.90
N GLN A 377 16.11 -11.01 16.81
CA GLN A 377 16.99 -12.18 16.57
C GLN A 377 16.16 -13.46 16.44
N PHE A 378 15.23 -13.66 17.36
CA PHE A 378 14.30 -14.79 17.29
C PHE A 378 13.43 -14.71 16.04
N ASN A 379 12.97 -13.50 15.69
CA ASN A 379 12.21 -13.27 14.48
C ASN A 379 12.94 -13.79 13.23
N GLY A 380 14.25 -13.60 13.14
CA GLY A 380 15.05 -14.09 12.00
C GLY A 380 15.00 -15.61 11.85
N PHE A 381 15.06 -16.34 12.95
CA PHE A 381 14.94 -17.81 12.90
C PHE A 381 13.54 -18.23 12.42
N LEU A 382 12.51 -17.62 13.00
CA LEU A 382 11.12 -17.94 12.64
C LEU A 382 10.82 -17.54 11.19
N PHE A 383 11.30 -16.38 10.76
CA PHE A 383 11.14 -15.89 9.40
C PHE A 383 11.72 -16.86 8.37
N ASN A 384 12.93 -17.41 8.62
CA ASN A 384 13.53 -18.38 7.71
C ASN A 384 12.66 -19.63 7.56
N GLU A 385 12.12 -20.11 8.68
CA GLU A 385 11.23 -21.27 8.66
C GLU A 385 9.96 -20.97 7.87
N LEU A 386 9.36 -19.79 8.09
CA LEU A 386 8.17 -19.36 7.35
C LEU A 386 8.46 -19.23 5.85
N MET A 387 9.59 -18.64 5.47
CA MET A 387 9.98 -18.52 4.05
C MET A 387 10.10 -19.88 3.36
N SER A 388 10.50 -20.91 4.11
CA SER A 388 10.62 -22.28 3.58
C SER A 388 9.25 -22.94 3.35
N HIS A 389 8.27 -22.57 4.17
CA HIS A 389 6.93 -23.21 4.14
C HIS A 389 5.88 -22.42 3.37
N VAL A 390 6.09 -21.12 3.15
CA VAL A 390 5.08 -20.23 2.52
C VAL A 390 5.65 -19.66 1.21
N PRO A 391 5.43 -20.34 0.06
CA PRO A 391 5.96 -19.86 -1.23
C PRO A 391 5.47 -18.46 -1.63
N ALA A 392 4.33 -18.00 -1.09
CA ALA A 392 3.79 -16.66 -1.35
C ALA A 392 4.62 -15.54 -0.72
N MET A 393 5.44 -15.84 0.30
CA MET A 393 6.24 -14.81 0.97
C MET A 393 7.30 -14.24 0.04
N MET A 394 7.33 -12.92 -0.10
CA MET A 394 8.32 -12.17 -0.86
C MET A 394 8.79 -11.02 0.00
N ALA A 395 10.03 -11.07 0.45
CA ALA A 395 10.55 -10.16 1.46
C ALA A 395 11.54 -9.16 0.87
N GLY A 396 11.72 -8.03 1.54
CA GLY A 396 12.75 -7.08 1.13
C GLY A 396 13.13 -6.12 2.23
N GLY A 397 14.32 -5.56 2.13
CA GLY A 397 14.83 -4.62 3.11
C GLY A 397 15.42 -3.37 2.50
N ALA A 398 15.41 -2.30 3.29
CA ALA A 398 15.98 -1.00 2.90
C ALA A 398 17.45 -0.90 3.33
N ASP A 399 18.27 -1.84 2.81
CA ASP A 399 19.72 -1.94 3.05
C ASP A 399 20.10 -2.22 4.52
N LEU A 400 19.19 -2.78 5.30
CA LEU A 400 19.41 -3.10 6.71
C LEU A 400 19.10 -4.59 7.03
N TRP A 401 19.15 -5.46 6.02
CA TRP A 401 18.78 -6.89 6.16
C TRP A 401 19.48 -7.57 7.34
N ASN A 402 20.81 -7.41 7.41
CA ASN A 402 21.60 -8.01 8.48
C ASN A 402 21.33 -7.37 9.84
N SER A 403 21.18 -6.04 9.88
CA SER A 403 20.88 -5.31 11.12
C SER A 403 19.50 -5.66 11.65
N ASN A 404 18.55 -5.92 10.78
CA ASN A 404 17.20 -6.35 11.14
C ASN A 404 17.15 -7.84 11.50
N GLN A 405 18.27 -8.57 11.34
CA GLN A 405 18.38 -10.00 11.63
C GLN A 405 17.34 -10.82 10.82
N MET A 406 17.17 -10.48 9.52
CA MET A 406 16.16 -11.12 8.68
C MET A 406 16.59 -12.51 8.17
N GLY A 407 17.61 -13.10 8.81
CA GLY A 407 18.02 -14.46 8.52
C GLY A 407 18.89 -14.60 7.28
N ASP A 408 19.01 -15.82 6.81
CA ASP A 408 19.92 -16.17 5.72
C ASP A 408 19.47 -15.57 4.38
N GLN A 409 20.43 -14.98 3.65
CA GLN A 409 20.21 -14.49 2.28
C GLN A 409 20.21 -15.64 1.24
N SER A 410 20.35 -16.89 1.68
CA SER A 410 20.24 -18.06 0.79
C SER A 410 18.86 -18.15 0.11
N HIS A 411 17.85 -17.46 0.65
CA HIS A 411 16.60 -17.23 -0.07
C HIS A 411 16.93 -16.34 -1.27
N ARG A 412 16.89 -16.88 -2.43
CA ARG A 412 17.39 -16.30 -3.68
C ARG A 412 16.97 -14.84 -3.88
N ILE A 413 17.93 -13.99 -4.19
CA ILE A 413 17.68 -12.59 -4.47
C ILE A 413 16.90 -12.45 -5.79
N PHE A 414 15.86 -11.62 -5.79
CA PHE A 414 15.14 -11.23 -7.01
C PHE A 414 15.98 -10.13 -7.70
N ASP A 415 16.48 -10.43 -8.89
CA ASP A 415 17.22 -9.44 -9.68
C ASP A 415 17.05 -9.74 -11.18
N ARG A 416 17.71 -8.94 -12.03
CA ARG A 416 17.59 -9.06 -13.49
C ARG A 416 18.03 -10.41 -14.04
N THR A 417 18.83 -11.16 -13.29
CA THR A 417 19.34 -12.49 -13.69
C THR A 417 18.56 -13.63 -13.03
N ASN A 418 17.79 -13.34 -12.00
CA ASN A 418 17.03 -14.33 -11.24
C ASN A 418 15.67 -13.75 -10.79
N GLN A 419 14.74 -13.68 -11.72
CA GLN A 419 13.40 -13.17 -11.42
C GLN A 419 12.53 -14.17 -10.64
N GLY A 420 13.01 -15.40 -10.44
CA GLY A 420 12.39 -16.38 -9.54
C GLY A 420 12.74 -16.18 -8.06
N GLY A 421 13.62 -15.22 -7.75
CA GLY A 421 14.02 -14.93 -6.37
C GLY A 421 12.86 -14.35 -5.54
N ARG A 422 13.00 -14.48 -4.21
CA ARG A 422 11.96 -14.04 -3.26
C ARG A 422 12.46 -13.02 -2.23
N VAL A 423 13.66 -12.45 -2.45
CA VAL A 423 14.21 -11.38 -1.60
C VAL A 423 14.57 -10.19 -2.49
N ILE A 424 13.96 -9.04 -2.24
CA ILE A 424 14.19 -7.82 -2.99
C ILE A 424 15.13 -6.91 -2.20
N ARG A 425 16.21 -6.47 -2.83
CA ARG A 425 17.10 -5.44 -2.27
C ARG A 425 16.62 -4.07 -2.73
N TYR A 426 15.87 -3.39 -1.87
CA TYR A 426 15.32 -2.07 -2.21
C TYR A 426 16.38 -0.95 -2.18
N GLY A 427 17.51 -1.18 -1.47
CA GLY A 427 18.44 -0.12 -1.15
C GLY A 427 17.83 0.84 -0.11
N ILE A 428 18.44 2.00 0.11
CA ILE A 428 17.97 2.96 1.11
C ILE A 428 16.79 3.73 0.49
N ARG A 429 15.62 3.07 0.43
CA ARG A 429 14.41 3.57 -0.24
C ARG A 429 13.16 3.03 0.48
N GLU A 430 12.94 3.46 1.71
CA GLU A 430 11.86 2.95 2.56
C GLU A 430 10.47 3.26 1.99
N HIS A 431 10.30 4.44 1.40
CA HIS A 431 9.00 4.84 0.82
C HIS A 431 8.66 3.92 -0.37
N ALA A 432 9.59 3.73 -1.30
CA ALA A 432 9.36 2.80 -2.43
C ALA A 432 9.18 1.36 -1.93
N MET A 433 9.95 0.92 -0.93
CA MET A 433 9.82 -0.42 -0.36
C MET A 433 8.38 -0.71 0.09
N THR A 434 7.79 0.19 0.88
CA THR A 434 6.43 -0.01 1.39
C THR A 434 5.40 0.07 0.25
N SER A 435 5.58 1.03 -0.69
CA SER A 435 4.62 1.24 -1.78
C SER A 435 4.70 0.16 -2.86
N ILE A 436 5.89 -0.34 -3.20
CA ILE A 436 6.07 -1.48 -4.12
C ILE A 436 5.45 -2.73 -3.51
N SER A 437 5.62 -2.93 -2.20
CA SER A 437 5.02 -4.06 -1.48
C SER A 437 3.49 -4.02 -1.53
N ASN A 438 2.88 -2.83 -1.51
CA ASN A 438 1.44 -2.70 -1.73
C ASN A 438 1.05 -3.22 -3.13
N GLY A 439 1.86 -2.91 -4.15
CA GLY A 439 1.63 -3.42 -5.51
C GLY A 439 1.73 -4.94 -5.59
N LEU A 440 2.72 -5.54 -4.90
CA LEU A 440 2.85 -7.00 -4.80
C LEU A 440 1.58 -7.62 -4.18
N ALA A 441 1.10 -7.04 -3.06
CA ALA A 441 -0.09 -7.53 -2.37
C ALA A 441 -1.35 -7.36 -3.21
N ALA A 442 -1.42 -6.31 -4.03
CA ALA A 442 -2.57 -6.00 -4.87
C ALA A 442 -2.67 -6.91 -6.11
N TYR A 443 -1.62 -7.65 -6.46
CA TYR A 443 -1.60 -8.48 -7.69
C TYR A 443 -2.75 -9.50 -7.70
N ALA A 444 -2.94 -10.20 -6.59
CA ALA A 444 -4.13 -11.02 -6.31
C ALA A 444 -4.11 -11.34 -4.80
N PRO A 445 -5.25 -11.40 -4.13
CA PRO A 445 -5.28 -11.59 -2.68
C PRO A 445 -4.46 -12.81 -2.23
N ASN A 446 -3.48 -12.58 -1.38
CA ASN A 446 -2.57 -13.60 -0.81
C ASN A 446 -1.72 -14.37 -1.84
N CYS A 447 -1.79 -14.05 -3.13
CA CYS A 447 -0.89 -14.62 -4.14
C CYS A 447 0.56 -14.25 -3.82
N PHE A 448 0.75 -13.06 -3.25
CA PHE A 448 2.00 -12.64 -2.64
C PHE A 448 1.72 -12.17 -1.22
N LEU A 449 2.64 -12.52 -0.31
CA LEU A 449 2.70 -12.00 1.06
C LEU A 449 3.97 -11.17 1.18
N PRO A 450 3.91 -9.87 0.91
CA PRO A 450 5.11 -9.04 0.99
C PRO A 450 5.52 -8.81 2.44
N ILE A 451 6.82 -8.93 2.71
CA ILE A 451 7.40 -8.59 4.01
C ILE A 451 8.44 -7.49 3.78
N THR A 452 8.30 -6.36 4.46
CA THR A 452 9.29 -5.28 4.42
C THR A 452 10.08 -5.26 5.73
N ALA A 453 11.33 -4.79 5.69
CA ALA A 453 12.16 -4.70 6.89
C ALA A 453 13.04 -3.46 6.88
N THR A 454 12.96 -2.70 7.97
CA THR A 454 13.87 -1.59 8.26
C THR A 454 13.79 -1.30 9.77
N PHE A 455 14.58 -0.34 10.27
CA PHE A 455 14.45 0.13 11.66
C PHE A 455 13.09 0.82 11.82
N PHE A 456 12.51 0.72 13.00
CA PHE A 456 11.21 1.34 13.27
C PHE A 456 11.25 2.84 12.95
N MET A 457 12.31 3.54 13.35
CA MET A 457 12.48 4.97 13.07
C MET A 457 12.34 5.28 11.57
N PHE A 458 12.85 4.41 10.69
CA PHE A 458 12.86 4.68 9.26
C PHE A 458 11.55 4.33 8.55
N TYR A 459 10.61 3.68 9.24
CA TYR A 459 9.23 3.62 8.73
C TYR A 459 8.57 4.99 8.69
N LEU A 460 9.14 6.00 9.34
CA LEU A 460 8.67 7.38 9.15
C LEU A 460 8.81 7.81 7.68
N TYR A 461 9.90 7.38 7.00
CA TYR A 461 10.04 7.61 5.55
C TYR A 461 9.04 6.80 4.73
N GLY A 462 8.66 5.60 5.20
CA GLY A 462 7.72 4.72 4.51
C GLY A 462 6.27 4.86 4.96
N ALA A 463 5.98 5.77 5.89
CA ALA A 463 4.66 5.85 6.54
C ALA A 463 3.51 6.06 5.55
N ALA A 464 3.74 6.84 4.49
CA ALA A 464 2.73 7.06 3.45
C ALA A 464 2.34 5.74 2.76
N GLY A 465 3.33 4.89 2.43
CA GLY A 465 3.07 3.57 1.84
C GLY A 465 2.35 2.65 2.81
N VAL A 466 2.74 2.63 4.08
CA VAL A 466 2.05 1.83 5.12
C VAL A 466 0.58 2.26 5.21
N ARG A 467 0.33 3.58 5.25
CA ARG A 467 -1.03 4.12 5.31
C ARG A 467 -1.85 3.72 4.08
N MET A 468 -1.25 3.77 2.87
CA MET A 468 -1.95 3.36 1.64
C MET A 468 -2.28 1.87 1.66
N GLY A 469 -1.41 1.03 2.22
CA GLY A 469 -1.68 -0.39 2.41
C GLY A 469 -2.88 -0.62 3.33
N ALA A 470 -2.93 0.12 4.44
CA ALA A 470 -4.05 0.03 5.39
C ALA A 470 -5.37 0.51 4.76
N LEU A 471 -5.34 1.64 4.06
CA LEU A 471 -6.50 2.20 3.36
C LEU A 471 -7.04 1.23 2.29
N SER A 472 -6.13 0.53 1.62
CA SER A 472 -6.44 -0.37 0.49
C SER A 472 -6.74 -1.81 0.94
N ASN A 473 -6.76 -2.08 2.23
CA ASN A 473 -7.00 -3.43 2.78
C ASN A 473 -5.98 -4.46 2.27
N LEU A 474 -4.71 -4.05 2.12
CA LEU A 474 -3.65 -4.91 1.56
C LEU A 474 -2.86 -5.59 2.68
N LYS A 475 -2.66 -6.88 2.54
CA LYS A 475 -1.93 -7.68 3.52
C LYS A 475 -0.42 -7.61 3.24
N VAL A 476 0.24 -6.69 3.95
CA VAL A 476 1.70 -6.51 3.95
C VAL A 476 2.19 -6.62 5.39
N ILE A 477 3.28 -7.32 5.63
CA ILE A 477 3.86 -7.46 6.97
C ILE A 477 5.14 -6.61 7.05
N HIS A 478 5.15 -5.65 7.97
CA HIS A 478 6.25 -4.71 8.16
C HIS A 478 7.06 -5.11 9.40
N ILE A 479 8.32 -5.48 9.22
CA ILE A 479 9.23 -5.82 10.33
C ILE A 479 9.99 -4.54 10.70
N ALA A 480 9.69 -4.00 11.91
CA ALA A 480 10.18 -2.72 12.40
C ALA A 480 11.09 -2.97 13.60
N THR A 481 12.41 -3.09 13.36
CA THR A 481 13.35 -3.40 14.45
C THR A 481 13.90 -2.13 15.10
N HIS A 482 14.70 -2.29 16.17
CA HIS A 482 15.31 -1.18 16.91
C HIS A 482 14.19 -0.28 17.49
N ASP A 483 13.30 -0.92 18.25
CA ASP A 483 11.96 -0.41 18.55
C ASP A 483 11.91 0.65 19.67
N SER A 484 13.03 0.96 20.36
CA SER A 484 12.95 1.78 21.57
C SER A 484 14.27 2.51 21.87
N ILE A 485 14.32 3.20 23.03
CA ILE A 485 15.54 3.80 23.57
C ILE A 485 16.60 2.73 23.89
N GLY A 486 16.21 1.46 23.95
CA GLY A 486 17.12 0.32 24.06
C GLY A 486 18.00 0.13 22.84
N GLU A 487 17.69 0.79 21.71
CA GLU A 487 18.53 0.83 20.51
C GLU A 487 19.93 1.37 20.84
N GLY A 488 20.01 2.32 21.76
CA GLY A 488 21.27 2.64 22.44
C GLY A 488 22.09 3.75 21.83
N GLN A 489 23.32 3.42 21.39
CA GLN A 489 24.36 4.41 21.10
C GLN A 489 24.06 5.35 19.92
N ASN A 490 23.27 4.92 18.96
CA ASN A 490 22.89 5.78 17.83
C ASN A 490 22.06 7.00 18.25
N GLY A 491 21.42 6.91 19.43
CA GLY A 491 20.78 8.05 20.07
C GLY A 491 19.48 8.49 19.45
N PRO A 492 19.08 9.75 19.68
CA PRO A 492 17.73 10.24 19.34
C PRO A 492 17.34 10.12 17.85
N THR A 493 18.32 10.13 16.95
CA THR A 493 18.03 10.01 15.50
C THR A 493 17.55 8.61 15.12
N HIS A 494 17.73 7.62 15.99
CA HIS A 494 17.39 6.22 15.73
C HIS A 494 16.38 5.66 16.74
N GLN A 495 16.15 6.38 17.83
CA GLN A 495 15.26 5.96 18.92
C GLN A 495 13.83 6.46 18.66
N PRO A 496 12.90 5.59 18.28
CA PRO A 496 11.52 6.00 18.03
C PRO A 496 10.80 6.23 19.36
N VAL A 497 10.41 7.45 19.63
CA VAL A 497 9.74 7.84 20.87
C VAL A 497 8.26 8.11 20.62
N GLU A 498 7.93 8.67 19.46
CA GLU A 498 6.57 9.09 19.10
C GLU A 498 5.92 8.24 18.02
N LEU A 499 6.66 7.37 17.35
CA LEU A 499 6.18 6.66 16.15
C LEU A 499 5.07 5.66 16.45
N ASP A 500 5.07 5.05 17.62
CA ASP A 500 3.99 4.14 18.01
C ASP A 500 2.62 4.83 17.92
N SER A 501 2.56 6.10 18.33
CA SER A 501 1.32 6.90 18.29
C SER A 501 0.84 7.09 16.86
N LEU A 502 1.74 7.32 15.90
CA LEU A 502 1.40 7.42 14.48
C LEU A 502 0.83 6.11 13.96
N PHE A 503 1.53 4.99 14.19
CA PHE A 503 1.14 3.71 13.59
C PHE A 503 -0.04 3.07 14.32
N ARG A 504 -0.15 3.22 15.64
CA ARG A 504 -1.33 2.78 16.39
C ARG A 504 -2.59 3.58 16.04
N ALA A 505 -2.43 4.83 15.59
CA ALA A 505 -3.56 5.68 15.19
C ALA A 505 -4.07 5.39 13.77
N MET A 506 -3.32 4.64 12.95
CA MET A 506 -3.77 4.32 11.58
C MET A 506 -4.91 3.30 11.61
N PRO A 507 -6.10 3.65 11.08
CA PRO A 507 -7.17 2.66 10.96
C PRO A 507 -6.70 1.47 10.12
N ASN A 508 -7.16 0.28 10.47
CA ASN A 508 -6.91 -0.96 9.73
C ASN A 508 -5.42 -1.38 9.70
N LEU A 509 -4.59 -0.86 10.59
CA LEU A 509 -3.20 -1.33 10.77
C LEU A 509 -3.08 -2.07 12.09
N GLN A 510 -2.54 -3.30 12.04
CA GLN A 510 -2.34 -4.13 13.21
C GLN A 510 -0.89 -3.95 13.70
N TYR A 511 -0.67 -3.05 14.68
CA TYR A 511 0.64 -2.79 15.26
C TYR A 511 0.86 -3.73 16.44
N ILE A 512 1.89 -4.59 16.38
CA ILE A 512 2.14 -5.63 17.39
C ILE A 512 3.57 -5.46 17.92
N ARG A 513 3.71 -5.35 19.24
CA ARG A 513 5.01 -5.16 19.91
C ARG A 513 5.24 -6.29 20.93
N PRO A 514 5.78 -7.44 20.47
CA PRO A 514 5.96 -8.62 21.33
C PRO A 514 7.07 -8.42 22.36
N GLY A 515 6.87 -8.94 23.58
CA GLY A 515 7.83 -8.82 24.67
C GLY A 515 8.89 -9.92 24.71
N ASP A 516 8.64 -11.06 24.10
CA ASP A 516 9.59 -12.19 24.09
C ASP A 516 9.36 -13.10 22.86
N SER A 517 10.12 -14.21 22.80
CA SER A 517 10.05 -15.16 21.69
C SER A 517 8.67 -15.80 21.53
N GLU A 518 8.00 -16.12 22.62
CA GLU A 518 6.65 -16.72 22.57
C GLU A 518 5.65 -15.73 21.94
N GLU A 519 5.73 -14.44 22.32
CA GLU A 519 4.88 -13.42 21.75
C GLU A 519 5.27 -13.08 20.29
N VAL A 520 6.54 -13.28 19.88
CA VAL A 520 6.91 -13.14 18.45
C VAL A 520 6.17 -14.20 17.61
N ILE A 521 6.09 -15.45 18.11
CA ILE A 521 5.31 -16.49 17.40
C ILE A 521 3.84 -16.06 17.31
N GLY A 522 3.29 -15.53 18.41
CA GLY A 522 1.91 -15.02 18.45
C GLY A 522 1.69 -13.85 17.48
N ALA A 523 2.68 -12.96 17.36
CA ALA A 523 2.61 -11.82 16.44
C ALA A 523 2.55 -12.29 14.98
N TRP A 524 3.37 -13.28 14.59
CA TRP A 524 3.29 -13.88 13.27
C TRP A 524 1.97 -14.62 13.05
N LEU A 525 1.48 -15.32 14.06
CA LEU A 525 0.17 -15.98 13.99
C LEU A 525 -0.93 -14.94 13.73
N ALA A 526 -0.93 -13.83 14.46
CA ALA A 526 -1.89 -12.73 14.26
C ALA A 526 -1.74 -12.13 12.85
N ALA A 527 -0.51 -11.84 12.41
CA ALA A 527 -0.28 -11.22 11.11
C ALA A 527 -0.68 -12.13 9.93
N LEU A 528 -0.38 -13.42 10.03
CA LEU A 528 -0.66 -14.37 8.94
C LEU A 528 -2.14 -14.79 8.89
N THR A 529 -2.85 -14.72 10.02
CA THR A 529 -4.30 -15.00 10.05
C THR A 529 -5.17 -13.75 9.85
N ALA A 530 -4.59 -12.55 9.94
CA ALA A 530 -5.31 -11.31 9.65
C ALA A 530 -5.81 -11.33 8.21
N GLU A 531 -7.03 -10.87 8.00
CA GLU A 531 -7.62 -10.75 6.66
C GLU A 531 -7.66 -9.27 6.29
N ASN A 532 -7.21 -8.96 5.08
CA ASN A 532 -7.40 -7.66 4.45
C ASN A 532 -6.86 -6.47 5.28
N LYS A 533 -5.72 -6.66 5.94
CA LYS A 533 -5.05 -5.57 6.66
C LYS A 533 -3.55 -5.81 6.79
N PRO A 534 -2.74 -4.75 6.78
CA PRO A 534 -1.31 -4.90 7.05
C PRO A 534 -1.06 -5.08 8.55
N SER A 535 0.11 -5.66 8.85
CA SER A 535 0.59 -5.81 10.23
C SER A 535 2.00 -5.23 10.34
N MET A 536 2.30 -4.58 11.47
CA MET A 536 3.65 -4.09 11.77
C MET A 536 4.13 -4.77 13.06
N LEU A 537 5.20 -5.54 12.95
CA LEU A 537 5.84 -6.23 14.08
C LEU A 537 7.02 -5.37 14.55
N SER A 538 6.89 -4.78 15.73
CA SER A 538 7.88 -3.88 16.31
C SER A 538 8.78 -4.67 17.27
N LEU A 539 10.09 -4.76 16.96
CA LEU A 539 10.99 -5.74 17.54
C LEU A 539 12.22 -5.09 18.19
N ALA A 540 12.58 -5.57 19.37
CA ALA A 540 13.71 -5.03 20.15
C ALA A 540 15.06 -5.46 19.55
N ARG A 541 16.04 -4.56 19.63
CA ARG A 541 17.43 -4.81 19.27
C ARG A 541 18.17 -5.62 20.33
N ASP A 542 18.01 -5.24 21.59
CA ASP A 542 18.75 -5.84 22.69
C ASP A 542 17.96 -6.97 23.34
N PRO A 543 18.63 -8.03 23.79
CA PRO A 543 17.96 -9.12 24.50
C PRO A 543 17.37 -8.66 25.82
N ALA A 544 16.33 -9.34 26.26
CA ALA A 544 15.75 -9.14 27.58
C ALA A 544 16.78 -9.49 28.66
N LEU A 545 16.64 -8.86 29.82
CA LEU A 545 17.49 -9.18 30.99
C LEU A 545 17.00 -10.43 31.73
N SER A 546 15.72 -10.77 31.56
CA SER A 546 15.12 -11.94 32.21
C SER A 546 14.02 -12.51 31.32
N LEU A 547 13.69 -13.78 31.55
CA LEU A 547 12.57 -14.43 30.86
C LEU A 547 11.24 -13.87 31.39
N VAL A 548 10.31 -13.63 30.50
CA VAL A 548 8.97 -13.18 30.88
C VAL A 548 8.11 -14.44 31.11
N PRO A 549 7.53 -14.60 32.31
CA PRO A 549 6.71 -15.78 32.59
C PRO A 549 5.34 -15.70 31.97
N ASN A 550 4.76 -16.85 31.67
CA ASN A 550 3.36 -17.04 31.27
C ASN A 550 2.93 -16.33 29.98
N THR A 551 3.89 -15.90 29.15
CA THR A 551 3.55 -15.41 27.81
C THR A 551 2.97 -16.54 26.98
N ASN A 552 2.06 -16.21 26.05
CA ASN A 552 1.32 -17.24 25.31
C ASN A 552 0.97 -16.75 23.91
N ARG A 553 1.42 -17.51 22.90
CA ARG A 553 1.22 -17.17 21.48
C ARG A 553 -0.26 -17.06 21.10
N GLN A 554 -1.14 -17.88 21.72
CA GLN A 554 -2.57 -17.84 21.43
C GLN A 554 -3.22 -16.59 22.05
N HIS A 555 -2.72 -16.15 23.20
CA HIS A 555 -3.27 -14.98 23.88
C HIS A 555 -2.88 -13.67 23.18
N VAL A 556 -1.79 -13.65 22.40
CA VAL A 556 -1.45 -12.50 21.56
C VAL A 556 -2.61 -12.16 20.58
N LEU A 557 -3.35 -13.18 20.12
CA LEU A 557 -4.52 -12.98 19.26
C LEU A 557 -5.63 -12.18 19.92
N LYS A 558 -5.61 -12.07 21.25
CA LYS A 558 -6.57 -11.26 22.01
C LYS A 558 -6.06 -9.84 22.23
N GLY A 559 -4.82 -9.57 21.85
CA GLY A 559 -4.22 -8.23 21.91
C GLY A 559 -3.68 -7.82 23.28
N GLY A 560 -4.33 -8.25 24.37
CA GLY A 560 -3.88 -8.00 25.73
C GLY A 560 -4.39 -9.10 26.68
N TYR A 561 -3.57 -9.49 27.65
CA TYR A 561 -3.92 -10.58 28.57
C TYR A 561 -3.08 -10.52 29.86
N VAL A 562 -3.61 -11.08 30.93
CA VAL A 562 -2.93 -11.12 32.24
C VAL A 562 -1.83 -12.19 32.20
N ILE A 563 -0.59 -11.83 32.53
CA ILE A 563 0.52 -12.78 32.64
C ILE A 563 0.89 -13.10 34.11
N LEU A 564 0.64 -12.16 35.03
CA LEU A 564 0.83 -12.40 36.46
C LEU A 564 -0.42 -11.92 37.17
N GLU A 565 -1.17 -12.85 37.75
CA GLU A 565 -2.38 -12.54 38.51
C GLU A 565 -2.06 -12.37 39.99
N ASN A 566 -2.75 -11.44 40.62
CA ASN A 566 -2.74 -11.25 42.07
C ASN A 566 -4.15 -10.85 42.48
N GLU A 567 -4.89 -11.76 43.09
CA GLU A 567 -6.25 -11.48 43.57
C GLU A 567 -6.26 -10.31 44.54
N GLY A 568 -7.11 -9.32 44.28
CA GLY A 568 -7.18 -8.11 45.10
C GLY A 568 -6.05 -7.12 44.82
N ALA A 569 -5.42 -7.18 43.65
CA ALA A 569 -4.35 -6.26 43.28
C ALA A 569 -4.82 -4.79 43.34
N ASP A 570 -4.08 -3.95 44.06
CA ASP A 570 -4.25 -2.49 44.06
C ASP A 570 -3.72 -1.86 42.76
N VAL A 571 -2.70 -2.49 42.16
CA VAL A 571 -2.02 -1.98 40.96
C VAL A 571 -2.07 -3.01 39.83
N THR A 572 -2.42 -2.54 38.64
CA THR A 572 -2.24 -3.30 37.38
C THR A 572 -1.18 -2.57 36.56
N LEU A 573 -0.06 -3.25 36.28
CA LEU A 573 0.97 -2.74 35.39
C LEU A 573 0.69 -3.31 34.01
N ILE A 574 0.53 -2.44 32.99
CA ILE A 574 0.36 -2.83 31.60
C ILE A 574 1.63 -2.50 30.83
N SER A 575 2.15 -3.46 30.09
CA SER A 575 3.35 -3.21 29.27
C SER A 575 3.36 -4.08 28.03
N CYS A 576 4.33 -3.86 27.15
CA CYS A 576 4.61 -4.66 25.96
C CYS A 576 6.07 -4.45 25.57
N GLY A 577 6.52 -5.19 24.54
CA GLY A 577 7.90 -5.05 24.06
C GLY A 577 8.92 -5.37 25.15
N SER A 578 10.10 -4.77 25.03
CA SER A 578 11.21 -5.02 25.93
C SER A 578 10.95 -4.56 27.37
N GLU A 579 10.01 -3.64 27.58
CA GLU A 579 9.69 -3.11 28.92
C GLU A 579 8.85 -4.10 29.75
N LEU A 580 8.23 -5.08 29.11
CA LEU A 580 7.42 -6.09 29.83
C LEU A 580 8.22 -6.80 30.92
N GLN A 581 9.50 -7.10 30.68
CA GLN A 581 10.37 -7.71 31.69
C GLN A 581 10.54 -6.82 32.90
N PHE A 582 10.65 -5.48 32.71
CA PHE A 582 10.81 -4.53 33.81
C PHE A 582 9.53 -4.45 34.65
N ALA A 583 8.36 -4.51 34.00
CA ALA A 583 7.06 -4.55 34.70
C ALA A 583 6.94 -5.81 35.55
N VAL A 584 7.38 -6.96 35.04
CA VAL A 584 7.36 -8.23 35.79
C VAL A 584 8.27 -8.14 37.01
N GLU A 585 9.51 -7.67 36.85
CA GLU A 585 10.45 -7.57 37.97
C GLU A 585 9.98 -6.52 39.02
N ALA A 586 9.42 -5.41 38.54
CA ALA A 586 8.86 -4.37 39.41
C ALA A 586 7.68 -4.93 40.22
N SER A 587 6.81 -5.74 39.59
CA SER A 587 5.67 -6.33 40.34
C SER A 587 6.11 -7.22 41.51
N LYS A 588 7.22 -7.96 41.36
CA LYS A 588 7.78 -8.78 42.42
C LYS A 588 8.22 -7.91 43.62
N GLN A 589 8.91 -6.79 43.34
CA GLN A 589 9.36 -5.85 44.37
C GLN A 589 8.18 -5.14 45.05
N LEU A 590 7.17 -4.73 44.26
CA LEU A 590 5.96 -4.08 44.80
C LEU A 590 5.17 -5.03 45.69
N ASN A 591 5.01 -6.28 45.28
CA ASN A 591 4.34 -7.30 46.09
C ASN A 591 5.11 -7.53 47.40
N ALA A 592 6.44 -7.57 47.37
CA ALA A 592 7.27 -7.71 48.59
C ALA A 592 7.19 -6.47 49.48
N ALA A 593 6.75 -5.33 48.97
CA ALA A 593 6.54 -4.08 49.71
C ALA A 593 5.07 -3.86 50.11
N ASP A 594 4.27 -4.94 50.14
CA ASP A 594 2.84 -4.94 50.49
C ASP A 594 1.98 -4.06 49.56
N ILE A 595 2.35 -3.95 48.28
CA ILE A 595 1.53 -3.30 47.24
C ILE A 595 1.12 -4.40 46.25
N PRO A 596 -0.06 -5.03 46.47
CA PRO A 596 -0.49 -6.13 45.58
C PRO A 596 -0.59 -5.69 44.13
N THR A 597 0.20 -6.31 43.29
CA THR A 597 0.39 -5.90 41.89
C THR A 597 0.23 -7.09 40.91
N ARG A 598 -0.58 -6.90 39.88
CA ARG A 598 -0.71 -7.83 38.74
C ARG A 598 -0.07 -7.23 37.47
N VAL A 599 0.21 -8.07 36.48
CA VAL A 599 0.86 -7.62 35.25
C VAL A 599 0.07 -8.09 34.03
N VAL A 600 -0.15 -7.18 33.11
CA VAL A 600 -0.82 -7.41 31.81
C VAL A 600 0.21 -7.19 30.70
N SER A 601 0.33 -8.16 29.79
CA SER A 601 0.99 -7.96 28.52
C SER A 601 -0.05 -7.47 27.50
N MET A 602 0.24 -6.38 26.79
CA MET A 602 -0.66 -5.84 25.77
C MET A 602 0.11 -5.56 24.47
N PRO A 603 0.51 -6.61 23.75
CA PRO A 603 1.30 -6.43 22.54
C PRO A 603 0.54 -5.78 21.37
N CYS A 604 -0.79 -5.83 21.36
CA CYS A 604 -1.57 -5.28 20.22
C CYS A 604 -2.87 -4.65 20.69
N ILE A 605 -2.89 -3.33 20.80
CA ILE A 605 -4.06 -2.59 21.28
C ILE A 605 -5.28 -2.79 20.37
N SER A 606 -5.10 -2.77 19.05
CA SER A 606 -6.26 -2.91 18.14
C SER A 606 -6.95 -4.27 18.27
N LEU A 607 -6.20 -5.35 18.45
CA LEU A 607 -6.78 -6.67 18.69
C LEU A 607 -7.49 -6.73 20.07
N PHE A 608 -6.95 -6.02 21.05
CA PHE A 608 -7.58 -5.95 22.38
C PHE A 608 -8.93 -5.20 22.31
N GLU A 609 -8.99 -4.12 21.56
CA GLU A 609 -10.22 -3.33 21.36
C GLU A 609 -11.30 -4.11 20.58
N GLU A 610 -10.91 -5.08 19.77
CA GLU A 610 -11.85 -5.98 19.06
C GLU A 610 -12.51 -7.00 20.01
N GLN A 611 -11.98 -7.19 21.24
CA GLN A 611 -12.53 -8.15 22.18
C GLN A 611 -13.83 -7.64 22.82
N SER A 612 -14.63 -8.55 23.37
CA SER A 612 -15.86 -8.18 24.08
C SER A 612 -15.53 -7.28 25.29
N GLN A 613 -16.47 -6.41 25.65
CA GLN A 613 -16.32 -5.55 26.83
C GLN A 613 -16.04 -6.39 28.07
N GLN A 614 -16.71 -7.54 28.23
CA GLN A 614 -16.48 -8.44 29.35
C GLN A 614 -15.02 -8.90 29.42
N TYR A 615 -14.41 -9.22 28.28
CA TYR A 615 -13.00 -9.62 28.23
C TYR A 615 -12.09 -8.44 28.60
N GLN A 616 -12.34 -7.28 27.98
CA GLN A 616 -11.55 -6.07 28.27
C GLN A 616 -11.61 -5.74 29.78
N ASP A 617 -12.78 -5.81 30.37
CA ASP A 617 -12.98 -5.56 31.79
C ASP A 617 -12.22 -6.59 32.64
N SER A 618 -12.21 -7.87 32.25
CA SER A 618 -11.49 -8.91 33.01
C SER A 618 -9.98 -8.68 33.00
N VAL A 619 -9.46 -8.00 31.95
CA VAL A 619 -8.03 -7.69 31.85
C VAL A 619 -7.67 -6.39 32.60
N LEU A 620 -8.53 -5.37 32.51
CA LEU A 620 -8.22 -4.02 33.01
C LEU A 620 -8.83 -3.66 34.34
N SER A 621 -9.98 -4.26 34.71
CA SER A 621 -10.66 -3.89 35.95
C SER A 621 -10.12 -4.68 37.14
N GLY A 622 -10.51 -4.24 38.37
CA GLY A 622 -10.17 -4.90 39.62
C GLY A 622 -9.05 -4.25 40.40
N SER A 623 -8.35 -3.30 39.82
CA SER A 623 -7.29 -2.54 40.50
C SER A 623 -7.65 -1.07 40.59
N THR A 624 -7.23 -0.43 41.69
CA THR A 624 -7.40 1.01 41.90
C THR A 624 -6.52 1.82 40.92
N HIS A 625 -5.33 1.28 40.65
CA HIS A 625 -4.31 1.98 39.84
C HIS A 625 -3.91 1.15 38.65
N VAL A 626 -4.37 1.55 37.46
CA VAL A 626 -3.95 0.96 36.19
C VAL A 626 -2.86 1.87 35.60
N ILE A 627 -1.64 1.34 35.46
CA ILE A 627 -0.46 2.12 35.07
C ILE A 627 0.23 1.46 33.86
N SER A 628 0.40 2.20 32.75
CA SER A 628 1.13 1.69 31.61
C SER A 628 2.64 1.99 31.73
N ILE A 629 3.44 1.13 31.11
CA ILE A 629 4.90 1.23 31.09
C ILE A 629 5.36 0.99 29.66
N GLU A 630 5.91 2.01 29.03
CA GLU A 630 6.45 1.88 27.66
C GLU A 630 7.40 3.04 27.37
N SER A 631 8.48 2.79 26.64
CA SER A 631 9.48 3.82 26.29
C SER A 631 9.06 4.63 25.05
N TYR A 632 7.78 4.98 25.01
CA TYR A 632 7.17 5.85 23.98
C TYR A 632 6.37 6.96 24.68
N ILE A 633 5.92 7.94 23.90
CA ILE A 633 4.96 8.96 24.37
C ILE A 633 3.65 8.24 24.74
N ALA A 634 3.08 8.62 25.88
CA ALA A 634 1.95 7.88 26.47
C ALA A 634 0.58 8.14 25.84
N THR A 635 0.50 8.85 24.70
CA THR A 635 -0.76 9.29 24.10
C THR A 635 -1.78 8.15 23.96
N THR A 636 -1.34 7.01 23.46
CA THR A 636 -2.21 5.85 23.21
C THR A 636 -2.76 5.28 24.53
N TRP A 637 -1.95 5.27 25.58
CA TRP A 637 -2.30 4.63 26.85
C TRP A 637 -3.27 5.44 27.71
N ALA A 638 -3.35 6.76 27.49
CA ALA A 638 -4.15 7.67 28.32
C ALA A 638 -5.64 7.26 28.40
N ARG A 639 -6.15 6.52 27.44
CA ARG A 639 -7.55 6.05 27.42
C ARG A 639 -7.77 4.73 28.15
N PHE A 640 -6.71 4.03 28.56
CA PHE A 640 -6.80 2.74 29.26
C PHE A 640 -6.33 2.81 30.70
N CYS A 641 -5.56 3.83 31.05
CA CYS A 641 -4.78 3.89 32.29
C CYS A 641 -5.04 5.17 33.06
N ALA A 642 -4.90 5.10 34.38
CA ALA A 642 -4.93 6.28 35.24
C ALA A 642 -3.60 7.05 35.17
N ALA A 643 -2.49 6.35 34.89
CA ALA A 643 -1.17 6.95 34.83
C ALA A 643 -0.27 6.16 33.87
N SER A 644 0.81 6.80 33.40
CA SER A 644 1.79 6.16 32.53
C SER A 644 3.21 6.48 32.99
N ILE A 645 4.08 5.48 32.90
CA ILE A 645 5.54 5.61 32.98
C ILE A 645 6.03 5.54 31.55
N ALA A 646 6.44 6.67 30.98
CA ALA A 646 6.58 6.88 29.54
C ALA A 646 7.64 7.95 29.26
N MET A 647 7.92 8.17 27.99
CA MET A 647 8.81 9.25 27.53
C MET A 647 8.05 10.58 27.48
N ASP A 648 8.73 11.68 27.75
CA ASP A 648 8.22 13.04 27.54
C ASP A 648 9.24 13.91 26.79
N SER A 649 10.30 13.28 26.28
CA SER A 649 11.36 13.94 25.50
C SER A 649 12.00 12.91 24.58
N PHE A 650 12.84 13.39 23.65
CA PHE A 650 13.69 12.47 22.87
C PHE A 650 14.69 11.77 23.79
N GLY A 651 15.21 10.63 23.33
CA GLY A 651 16.19 9.85 24.07
C GLY A 651 17.60 10.43 24.02
N TYR A 652 18.57 9.62 24.43
CA TYR A 652 19.98 10.02 24.48
C TYR A 652 20.88 8.90 23.95
N SER A 653 22.05 9.25 23.44
CA SER A 653 23.12 8.30 23.16
C SER A 653 23.62 7.69 24.47
N GLY A 654 23.81 6.38 24.50
CA GLY A 654 24.23 5.64 25.67
C GLY A 654 23.86 4.18 25.47
N SER A 655 24.17 3.32 26.43
CA SER A 655 23.68 1.94 26.37
C SER A 655 22.15 1.91 26.62
N GLY A 656 21.49 0.89 26.11
CA GLY A 656 20.05 0.72 26.36
C GLY A 656 19.74 0.72 27.84
N ARG A 657 20.55 -0.01 28.64
CA ARG A 657 20.39 -0.09 30.09
C ARG A 657 20.45 1.30 30.74
N GLU A 658 21.43 2.11 30.36
CA GLU A 658 21.58 3.49 30.89
C GLU A 658 20.38 4.36 30.50
N ASN A 659 19.89 4.21 29.28
CA ASN A 659 18.73 4.98 28.82
C ASN A 659 17.46 4.61 29.58
N PHE A 660 17.17 3.32 29.77
CA PHE A 660 16.01 2.90 30.58
C PHE A 660 16.11 3.45 32.00
N ALA A 661 17.31 3.37 32.64
CA ALA A 661 17.52 3.89 34.00
C ALA A 661 17.36 5.41 34.04
N ARG A 662 17.92 6.15 33.08
CA ARG A 662 17.83 7.61 33.01
C ARG A 662 16.40 8.11 32.97
N PHE A 663 15.53 7.43 32.25
CA PHE A 663 14.11 7.81 32.15
C PHE A 663 13.24 7.16 33.24
N GLY A 664 13.83 6.32 34.08
CA GLY A 664 13.10 5.63 35.14
C GLY A 664 12.07 4.66 34.61
N ILE A 665 12.41 3.97 33.50
CA ILE A 665 11.59 2.94 32.87
C ILE A 665 12.20 1.55 33.14
N ASP A 666 13.30 1.50 33.87
CA ASP A 666 13.88 0.26 34.40
C ASP A 666 13.12 -0.17 35.66
N THR A 667 13.40 -1.35 36.14
CA THR A 667 12.73 -1.94 37.31
C THR A 667 12.69 -0.98 38.54
N ASP A 668 13.84 -0.41 38.90
CA ASP A 668 13.94 0.46 40.10
C ASP A 668 13.16 1.77 39.91
N GLY A 669 13.21 2.34 38.72
CA GLY A 669 12.46 3.54 38.37
C GLY A 669 10.96 3.31 38.44
N ILE A 670 10.50 2.18 37.87
CA ILE A 670 9.08 1.78 37.91
C ILE A 670 8.61 1.65 39.38
N VAL A 671 9.34 0.90 40.18
CA VAL A 671 8.98 0.69 41.60
C VAL A 671 8.84 2.04 42.32
N ARG A 672 9.86 2.90 42.18
CA ARG A 672 9.87 4.23 42.81
C ARG A 672 8.66 5.07 42.38
N LYS A 673 8.36 5.13 41.10
CA LYS A 673 7.27 5.94 40.52
C LYS A 673 5.90 5.40 40.95
N VAL A 674 5.71 4.07 40.93
CA VAL A 674 4.45 3.43 41.37
C VAL A 674 4.21 3.67 42.86
N MET A 675 5.22 3.45 43.71
CA MET A 675 5.10 3.69 45.16
C MET A 675 4.74 5.15 45.44
N GLY A 676 5.36 6.08 44.74
CA GLY A 676 5.05 7.51 44.87
C GLY A 676 3.60 7.81 44.47
N HIS A 677 3.15 7.26 43.34
CA HIS A 677 1.79 7.47 42.85
C HIS A 677 0.73 6.90 43.82
N VAL A 678 0.91 5.68 44.27
CA VAL A 678 -0.03 5.03 45.24
C VAL A 678 -0.15 5.86 46.51
N LYS A 679 0.98 6.33 47.10
CA LYS A 679 0.99 7.14 48.31
C LYS A 679 0.28 8.49 48.14
N THR A 680 0.36 9.11 46.98
CA THR A 680 -0.24 10.43 46.75
C THR A 680 -1.71 10.34 46.36
N SER A 681 -2.12 9.31 45.65
CA SER A 681 -3.49 9.14 45.14
C SER A 681 -4.54 8.91 46.26
N VAL A 682 -4.12 8.38 47.39
CA VAL A 682 -4.98 8.12 48.54
C VAL A 682 -5.42 9.45 49.22
N LYS A 683 -4.73 10.57 48.96
CA LYS A 683 -4.93 11.82 49.74
C LYS A 683 -5.88 12.83 49.09
N ASP A 684 -6.28 12.67 47.83
CA ASP A 684 -7.14 13.67 47.17
C ASP A 684 -8.32 13.04 46.42
N THR A 685 -9.39 12.79 47.16
CA THR A 685 -10.65 12.30 46.61
C THR A 685 -11.54 13.44 46.06
N SER A 686 -11.10 14.70 46.18
CA SER A 686 -11.90 15.87 45.81
C SER A 686 -11.85 16.19 44.30
N ARG A 687 -10.95 15.59 43.55
CA ARG A 687 -10.79 15.88 42.10
C ARG A 687 -11.09 14.65 41.25
N PRO A 688 -11.73 14.82 40.10
CA PRO A 688 -11.89 13.70 39.16
C PRO A 688 -10.51 13.17 38.77
N SER A 689 -10.38 11.86 38.76
CA SER A 689 -9.15 11.19 38.36
C SER A 689 -8.82 11.59 36.89
N ARG A 690 -7.74 12.32 36.70
CA ARG A 690 -7.21 12.66 35.40
C ARG A 690 -5.96 11.82 35.15
N TRP A 691 -5.78 11.40 33.94
CA TRP A 691 -4.58 10.68 33.54
C TRP A 691 -3.31 11.49 33.93
N GLN A 692 -2.29 10.80 34.40
CA GLN A 692 -1.03 11.42 34.84
C GLN A 692 0.20 10.75 34.21
N LEU A 693 1.14 11.56 33.77
CA LEU A 693 2.48 11.06 33.42
C LEU A 693 3.33 11.04 34.69
N LEU A 694 3.82 9.88 35.10
CA LEU A 694 4.66 9.71 36.28
C LEU A 694 6.13 9.98 35.94
N ARG A 695 6.66 11.11 36.42
CA ARG A 695 8.02 11.57 36.11
C ARG A 695 9.04 11.11 37.16
#